data_18f9824d8ba79e77b401ed6fcd359b3c
#
_entry.id   18f9824d8ba79e77b401ed6fcd359b3c
#
_cell.length_a   1.000
_cell.length_b   1.000
_cell.length_c   1.000
_cell.angle_alpha   90.00
_cell.angle_beta   90.00
_cell.angle_gamma   90.00
#
_symmetry.space_group_name_H-M   'P 1'
#
loop_
_entity.id
_entity.type
_entity.pdbx_description
1 polymer ?
#
loop_
_entity_poly.entity_id
_entity_poly.type
_entity_poly.pdbx_seq_one_letter_code
_entity_poly.pdbx_strand_id
1 'polypeptide(L)'
;MDQEVEKIIEHIEKGENFLLSGGAGSGKTYSLVQVIREVIARHPSSKIACMTYTNASVHEIERRVDHPNLNVSTIHDFLWDNIKNFQREIKVTLIEMLNTDDSGISLNGYDGEVPSDFFDKDRESDFAIQYKEYIKLQDGIISHDEVLKLSERMFFKYPKIVSFVKSRYPFVFIDEYQDTNPLIVKILLEYFLKVTKKCVVGFFGDSMQAIYDDGVGDIDSYLITDDNPDGCVYEVQKKQNRRCPQAVITLANSLRLDSLRQEPSTDVKAPNMTEDGHVKEGSISFYYSDEDKTDTLKEKLTNEFGWDFSDTENTKELRLTHNLIANEAGFETLMQIHDSDKIIEYGKRLRDYAKTKGVLDDIKPLILEESIKVLSSKFPDDKKKWSPTKAQLNFIEANSDLYAEALNMPFESIACYVDKDQLLDDKSEEDAGKGTGSKLSPLNHHLHKIEHCIQLYLDNDFNEFMRSTSIKQITRASQKKELREGIDRIVSSYNDMTISEVIDLADSLEICVKDDKVNSYIENNPYLWKRIKEVSYKEARNVYDYRMGNKPFSTQHKTKGLEYNNVLVILKSNWSNYDFASLFYDNGKKYSIVERTKKLFYVCCTRAKENLVVYYPSASDAIINGAKMLFGESNIYTI
;
A
#
# COMPACT_ATOMS: atom_id res chain seq x y z
N MET A 1 9.82 -1.54 -34.03
CA MET A 1 9.86 -2.25 -32.72
C MET A 1 11.01 -1.63 -31.92
N ASP A 2 10.84 -1.43 -30.62
CA ASP A 2 11.96 -0.93 -29.80
C ASP A 2 13.07 -1.97 -29.76
N GLN A 3 14.35 -1.53 -29.79
CA GLN A 3 15.50 -2.45 -29.81
C GLN A 3 15.51 -3.41 -28.62
N GLU A 4 15.05 -2.97 -27.46
CA GLU A 4 14.94 -3.79 -26.26
C GLU A 4 13.91 -4.90 -26.42
N VAL A 5 12.78 -4.61 -27.08
CA VAL A 5 11.74 -5.61 -27.38
C VAL A 5 12.29 -6.65 -28.36
N GLU A 6 13.05 -6.26 -29.38
CA GLU A 6 13.71 -7.19 -30.32
C GLU A 6 14.64 -8.16 -29.58
N LYS A 7 15.51 -7.65 -28.69
CA LYS A 7 16.39 -8.48 -27.86
C LYS A 7 15.62 -9.45 -26.96
N ILE A 8 14.53 -8.97 -26.34
CA ILE A 8 13.66 -9.83 -25.52
C ILE A 8 13.07 -10.96 -26.36
N ILE A 9 12.60 -10.67 -27.56
CA ILE A 9 12.05 -11.70 -28.45
C ILE A 9 13.13 -12.71 -28.85
N GLU A 10 14.39 -12.29 -29.07
CA GLU A 10 15.49 -13.22 -29.31
C GLU A 10 15.71 -14.18 -28.12
N HIS A 11 15.66 -13.70 -26.89
CA HIS A 11 15.74 -14.55 -25.70
C HIS A 11 14.56 -15.51 -25.59
N ILE A 12 13.33 -15.02 -25.87
CA ILE A 12 12.13 -15.86 -25.88
C ILE A 12 12.24 -17.00 -26.89
N GLU A 13 12.71 -16.75 -28.12
CA GLU A 13 12.87 -17.76 -29.15
C GLU A 13 13.94 -18.81 -28.80
N LYS A 14 14.98 -18.42 -28.04
CA LYS A 14 15.98 -19.35 -27.49
C LYS A 14 15.46 -20.12 -26.29
N GLY A 15 14.34 -19.72 -25.69
CA GLY A 15 13.79 -20.31 -24.47
C GLY A 15 14.53 -19.87 -23.20
N GLU A 16 15.07 -18.67 -23.21
CA GLU A 16 15.86 -18.06 -22.13
C GLU A 16 14.99 -17.12 -21.29
N ASN A 17 15.15 -17.14 -19.97
CA ASN A 17 14.48 -16.17 -19.09
C ASN A 17 15.18 -14.81 -19.20
N PHE A 18 14.42 -13.75 -18.99
CA PHE A 18 14.93 -12.39 -19.12
C PHE A 18 14.38 -11.44 -18.07
N LEU A 19 15.13 -10.36 -17.84
CA LEU A 19 14.73 -9.19 -17.07
C LEU A 19 14.80 -7.97 -17.97
N LEU A 20 13.70 -7.22 -18.11
CA LEU A 20 13.74 -5.85 -18.64
C LEU A 20 13.93 -4.89 -17.47
N SER A 21 15.16 -4.45 -17.24
CA SER A 21 15.49 -3.40 -16.29
C SER A 21 15.26 -2.02 -16.92
N GLY A 22 14.43 -1.19 -16.32
CA GLY A 22 14.22 0.16 -16.84
C GLY A 22 13.82 1.11 -15.74
N GLY A 23 14.46 2.27 -15.65
CA GLY A 23 14.16 3.26 -14.63
C GLY A 23 12.73 3.82 -14.72
N ALA A 24 12.38 4.66 -13.75
CA ALA A 24 11.09 5.35 -13.75
C ALA A 24 10.92 6.13 -15.07
N GLY A 25 9.72 6.08 -15.66
CA GLY A 25 9.43 6.78 -16.91
C GLY A 25 10.01 6.15 -18.19
N SER A 26 10.65 4.96 -18.12
CA SER A 26 11.19 4.28 -19.31
C SER A 26 10.13 3.60 -20.19
N GLY A 27 8.89 3.45 -19.70
CA GLY A 27 7.81 2.79 -20.44
C GLY A 27 7.89 1.26 -20.40
N LYS A 28 8.27 0.67 -19.26
CA LYS A 28 8.32 -0.80 -19.06
C LYS A 28 7.02 -1.50 -19.41
N THR A 29 5.90 -1.02 -18.86
CA THR A 29 4.56 -1.60 -19.13
C THR A 29 4.19 -1.51 -20.61
N TYR A 30 4.61 -0.44 -21.31
CA TYR A 30 4.46 -0.36 -22.75
C TYR A 30 5.27 -1.47 -23.47
N SER A 31 6.52 -1.68 -23.08
CA SER A 31 7.35 -2.77 -23.62
C SER A 31 6.77 -4.14 -23.30
N LEU A 32 6.24 -4.37 -22.09
CA LEU A 32 5.52 -5.60 -21.74
C LEU A 32 4.36 -5.88 -22.69
N VAL A 33 3.51 -4.88 -22.94
CA VAL A 33 2.39 -5.00 -23.89
C VAL A 33 2.88 -5.33 -25.31
N GLN A 34 3.99 -4.72 -25.76
CA GLN A 34 4.58 -5.03 -27.05
C GLN A 34 5.12 -6.48 -27.11
N VAL A 35 5.83 -6.92 -26.08
CA VAL A 35 6.33 -8.31 -25.97
C VAL A 35 5.16 -9.30 -25.97
N ILE A 36 4.09 -9.04 -25.23
CA ILE A 36 2.90 -9.90 -25.21
C ILE A 36 2.30 -10.02 -26.63
N ARG A 37 2.14 -8.90 -27.34
CA ARG A 37 1.58 -8.89 -28.72
C ARG A 37 2.45 -9.67 -29.70
N GLU A 38 3.78 -9.51 -29.62
CA GLU A 38 4.72 -10.25 -30.45
C GLU A 38 4.70 -11.76 -30.16
N VAL A 39 4.63 -12.15 -28.88
CA VAL A 39 4.51 -13.55 -28.48
C VAL A 39 3.19 -14.15 -28.98
N ILE A 40 2.07 -13.45 -28.88
CA ILE A 40 0.78 -13.89 -29.45
C ILE A 40 0.89 -14.09 -30.96
N ALA A 41 1.53 -13.16 -31.68
CA ALA A 41 1.68 -13.24 -33.13
C ALA A 41 2.55 -14.42 -33.55
N ARG A 42 3.63 -14.70 -32.84
CA ARG A 42 4.60 -15.78 -33.17
C ARG A 42 4.17 -17.15 -32.64
N HIS A 43 3.44 -17.19 -31.54
CA HIS A 43 2.98 -18.40 -30.85
C HIS A 43 1.45 -18.40 -30.64
N PRO A 44 0.63 -18.38 -31.70
CA PRO A 44 -0.82 -18.14 -31.62
C PRO A 44 -1.60 -19.22 -30.85
N SER A 45 -1.02 -20.39 -30.64
CA SER A 45 -1.62 -21.50 -29.86
C SER A 45 -1.20 -21.52 -28.40
N SER A 46 -0.24 -20.70 -28.00
CA SER A 46 0.30 -20.69 -26.65
C SER A 46 -0.43 -19.72 -25.75
N LYS A 47 -0.67 -20.13 -24.51
CA LYS A 47 -1.20 -19.23 -23.47
C LYS A 47 -0.06 -18.49 -22.77
N ILE A 48 -0.33 -17.24 -22.45
CA ILE A 48 0.56 -16.35 -21.71
C ILE A 48 -0.08 -16.08 -20.36
N ALA A 49 0.68 -16.22 -19.26
CA ALA A 49 0.31 -15.67 -17.97
C ALA A 49 1.05 -14.34 -17.76
N CYS A 50 0.33 -13.30 -17.42
CA CYS A 50 0.90 -12.01 -17.03
C CYS A 50 0.46 -11.70 -15.61
N MET A 51 1.41 -11.62 -14.70
CA MET A 51 1.17 -11.28 -13.30
C MET A 51 1.52 -9.82 -13.05
N THR A 52 0.64 -9.15 -12.35
CA THR A 52 0.87 -7.78 -11.88
C THR A 52 0.61 -7.67 -10.40
N TYR A 53 1.04 -6.56 -9.84
CA TYR A 53 0.89 -6.32 -8.41
C TYR A 53 -0.53 -5.85 -8.03
N THR A 54 -1.21 -5.05 -8.87
CA THR A 54 -2.51 -4.44 -8.58
C THR A 54 -3.60 -4.82 -9.58
N ASN A 55 -4.87 -4.82 -9.13
CA ASN A 55 -6.03 -4.99 -10.01
C ASN A 55 -6.14 -3.88 -11.07
N ALA A 56 -5.72 -2.65 -10.75
CA ALA A 56 -5.69 -1.55 -11.71
C ALA A 56 -4.74 -1.86 -12.89
N SER A 57 -3.55 -2.40 -12.59
CA SER A 57 -2.60 -2.83 -13.63
C SER A 57 -3.13 -4.03 -14.43
N VAL A 58 -3.86 -4.97 -13.79
CA VAL A 58 -4.55 -6.07 -14.49
C VAL A 58 -5.49 -5.50 -15.56
N HIS A 59 -6.41 -4.61 -15.17
CA HIS A 59 -7.37 -4.01 -16.10
C HIS A 59 -6.71 -3.18 -17.19
N GLU A 60 -5.63 -2.48 -16.88
CA GLU A 60 -4.88 -1.70 -17.87
C GLU A 60 -4.28 -2.59 -18.95
N ILE A 61 -3.63 -3.70 -18.59
CA ILE A 61 -3.02 -4.62 -19.54
C ILE A 61 -4.10 -5.35 -20.35
N GLU A 62 -5.17 -5.84 -19.69
CA GLU A 62 -6.30 -6.48 -20.38
C GLU A 62 -6.90 -5.55 -21.44
N ARG A 63 -7.20 -4.29 -21.07
CA ARG A 63 -7.75 -3.30 -22.01
C ARG A 63 -6.82 -3.02 -23.20
N ARG A 64 -5.49 -3.07 -22.97
CA ARG A 64 -4.51 -2.78 -24.04
C ARG A 64 -4.31 -3.95 -24.99
N VAL A 65 -4.47 -5.19 -24.54
CA VAL A 65 -4.17 -6.38 -25.36
C VAL A 65 -5.44 -7.13 -25.80
N ASP A 66 -6.42 -7.32 -24.94
CA ASP A 66 -7.71 -8.02 -25.19
C ASP A 66 -7.60 -9.26 -26.08
N HIS A 67 -6.97 -10.32 -25.57
CA HIS A 67 -6.74 -11.55 -26.33
C HIS A 67 -7.01 -12.82 -25.51
N PRO A 68 -7.72 -13.85 -26.04
CA PRO A 68 -8.16 -15.04 -25.29
C PRO A 68 -7.00 -15.93 -24.79
N ASN A 69 -5.82 -15.81 -25.38
CA ASN A 69 -4.63 -16.56 -24.95
C ASN A 69 -3.84 -15.81 -23.86
N LEU A 70 -4.19 -14.59 -23.50
CA LEU A 70 -3.59 -13.85 -22.41
C LEU A 70 -4.44 -14.03 -21.15
N ASN A 71 -3.80 -14.46 -20.07
CA ASN A 71 -4.38 -14.49 -18.73
C ASN A 71 -3.63 -13.45 -17.90
N VAL A 72 -4.28 -12.35 -17.59
CA VAL A 72 -3.74 -11.33 -16.67
C VAL A 72 -4.38 -11.54 -15.32
N SER A 73 -3.62 -11.53 -14.25
CA SER A 73 -4.12 -11.73 -12.90
C SER A 73 -3.18 -11.13 -11.86
N THR A 74 -3.66 -11.01 -10.63
CA THR A 74 -2.74 -10.80 -9.52
C THR A 74 -1.91 -12.06 -9.27
N ILE A 75 -0.80 -11.92 -8.56
CA ILE A 75 0.07 -13.04 -8.20
C ILE A 75 -0.69 -14.10 -7.41
N HIS A 76 -1.52 -13.69 -6.45
CA HIS A 76 -2.26 -14.62 -5.58
C HIS A 76 -3.33 -15.39 -6.36
N ASP A 77 -4.05 -14.73 -7.25
CA ASP A 77 -5.02 -15.37 -8.12
C ASP A 77 -4.36 -16.38 -9.05
N PHE A 78 -3.19 -16.02 -9.63
CA PHE A 78 -2.41 -16.95 -10.44
C PHE A 78 -2.01 -18.21 -9.65
N LEU A 79 -1.48 -18.05 -8.46
CA LEU A 79 -1.09 -19.18 -7.62
C LEU A 79 -2.29 -20.04 -7.28
N TRP A 80 -3.36 -19.44 -6.77
CA TRP A 80 -4.56 -20.14 -6.38
C TRP A 80 -5.21 -20.89 -7.55
N ASP A 81 -5.34 -20.26 -8.71
CA ASP A 81 -5.91 -20.87 -9.92
C ASP A 81 -5.15 -22.11 -10.42
N ASN A 82 -3.86 -22.17 -10.10
CA ASN A 82 -3.02 -23.30 -10.49
C ASN A 82 -2.95 -24.42 -9.45
N ILE A 83 -3.34 -24.16 -8.17
CA ILE A 83 -3.34 -25.19 -7.13
C ILE A 83 -4.76 -25.63 -6.70
N LYS A 84 -5.79 -24.77 -6.80
CA LYS A 84 -7.14 -24.97 -6.22
C LYS A 84 -7.79 -26.31 -6.57
N ASN A 85 -7.47 -26.92 -7.69
CA ASN A 85 -8.03 -28.21 -8.09
C ASN A 85 -7.33 -29.41 -7.43
N PHE A 86 -6.22 -29.20 -6.73
CA PHE A 86 -5.47 -30.25 -6.03
C PHE A 86 -5.85 -30.30 -4.53
N GLN A 87 -7.15 -30.39 -4.26
CA GLN A 87 -7.69 -30.26 -2.89
C GLN A 87 -7.10 -31.25 -1.88
N ARG A 88 -6.83 -32.49 -2.31
CA ARG A 88 -6.21 -33.50 -1.45
C ARG A 88 -4.80 -33.08 -1.04
N GLU A 89 -4.01 -32.65 -2.01
CA GLU A 89 -2.62 -32.18 -1.80
C GLU A 89 -2.60 -30.90 -0.96
N ILE A 90 -3.58 -30.00 -1.17
CA ILE A 90 -3.77 -28.77 -0.37
C ILE A 90 -4.00 -29.15 1.10
N LYS A 91 -4.98 -30.02 1.39
CA LYS A 91 -5.32 -30.42 2.78
C LYS A 91 -4.11 -31.04 3.48
N VAL A 92 -3.44 -31.99 2.82
CA VAL A 92 -2.24 -32.66 3.35
C VAL A 92 -1.13 -31.63 3.64
N THR A 93 -0.83 -30.76 2.68
CA THR A 93 0.23 -29.77 2.84
C THR A 93 -0.11 -28.74 3.92
N LEU A 94 -1.37 -28.30 4.00
CA LEU A 94 -1.81 -27.36 5.02
C LEU A 94 -1.72 -27.95 6.43
N ILE A 95 -2.09 -29.24 6.63
CA ILE A 95 -1.93 -29.94 7.92
C ILE A 95 -0.44 -30.04 8.29
N GLU A 96 0.43 -30.39 7.35
CA GLU A 96 1.88 -30.42 7.59
C GLU A 96 2.40 -29.04 8.02
N MET A 97 1.92 -27.97 7.38
CA MET A 97 2.29 -26.59 7.74
C MET A 97 1.79 -26.19 9.13
N LEU A 98 0.57 -26.59 9.49
CA LEU A 98 -0.01 -26.34 10.83
C LEU A 98 0.76 -27.07 11.95
N ASN A 99 1.39 -28.19 11.64
CA ASN A 99 2.20 -28.99 12.57
C ASN A 99 3.71 -28.64 12.53
N THR A 100 4.09 -27.58 11.80
CA THR A 100 5.49 -27.15 11.68
C THR A 100 5.65 -25.74 12.24
N ASP A 101 6.49 -25.54 13.23
CA ASP A 101 6.69 -24.25 13.91
C ASP A 101 7.16 -23.13 12.96
N ASP A 102 7.95 -23.44 11.94
CA ASP A 102 8.50 -22.47 10.98
C ASP A 102 7.52 -22.03 9.89
N SER A 103 6.30 -22.59 9.84
CA SER A 103 5.34 -22.24 8.78
C SER A 103 4.75 -20.84 8.92
N GLY A 104 4.72 -20.32 10.16
CA GLY A 104 4.04 -19.09 10.50
C GLY A 104 2.53 -19.12 10.24
N ILE A 105 1.93 -20.34 10.21
CA ILE A 105 0.49 -20.57 10.16
C ILE A 105 0.10 -21.31 11.42
N SER A 106 -0.87 -20.80 12.16
CA SER A 106 -1.35 -21.42 13.39
C SER A 106 -2.87 -21.49 13.43
N LEU A 107 -3.38 -22.53 14.06
CA LEU A 107 -4.82 -22.74 14.28
C LEU A 107 -5.19 -22.15 15.65
N ASN A 108 -5.87 -21.01 15.66
CA ASN A 108 -6.26 -20.34 16.90
C ASN A 108 -7.19 -21.23 17.75
N GLY A 109 -6.85 -21.36 19.04
CA GLY A 109 -7.65 -22.14 19.99
C GLY A 109 -7.47 -23.66 19.87
N TYR A 110 -6.41 -24.11 19.19
CA TYR A 110 -6.07 -25.53 19.09
C TYR A 110 -4.71 -25.78 19.74
N ASP A 111 -4.70 -26.55 20.82
CA ASP A 111 -3.48 -26.92 21.53
C ASP A 111 -3.10 -28.35 21.14
N GLY A 112 -1.94 -28.52 20.48
CA GLY A 112 -1.40 -29.80 20.09
C GLY A 112 -1.29 -30.04 18.59
N GLU A 113 -0.94 -31.28 18.20
CA GLU A 113 -0.76 -31.66 16.80
C GLU A 113 -2.11 -31.77 16.08
N VAL A 114 -2.25 -31.14 14.91
CA VAL A 114 -3.47 -31.16 14.09
C VAL A 114 -3.57 -32.54 13.41
N PRO A 115 -4.66 -33.30 13.61
CA PRO A 115 -4.83 -34.61 13.02
C PRO A 115 -4.83 -34.59 11.49
N SER A 116 -4.36 -35.69 10.89
CA SER A 116 -4.28 -35.81 9.43
C SER A 116 -5.65 -35.79 8.72
N ASP A 117 -6.73 -36.06 9.44
CA ASP A 117 -8.11 -36.01 8.95
C ASP A 117 -8.86 -34.72 9.35
N PHE A 118 -8.18 -33.72 9.90
CA PHE A 118 -8.80 -32.49 10.42
C PHE A 118 -9.74 -31.80 9.43
N PHE A 119 -9.40 -31.77 8.16
CA PHE A 119 -10.22 -31.15 7.12
C PHE A 119 -11.23 -32.12 6.47
N ASP A 120 -11.25 -33.39 6.85
CA ASP A 120 -12.15 -34.39 6.30
C ASP A 120 -13.13 -34.94 7.37
N LYS A 121 -12.76 -34.89 8.66
CA LYS A 121 -13.54 -35.37 9.76
C LYS A 121 -14.81 -34.53 9.98
N ASP A 122 -15.93 -35.20 10.10
CA ASP A 122 -17.25 -34.59 10.38
C ASP A 122 -17.70 -33.55 9.34
N ARG A 123 -17.17 -33.61 8.11
CA ARG A 123 -17.47 -32.69 7.01
C ARG A 123 -18.14 -33.40 5.83
N GLU A 124 -18.80 -32.60 4.97
CA GLU A 124 -19.36 -33.13 3.73
C GLU A 124 -18.24 -33.60 2.79
N SER A 125 -18.53 -34.59 1.94
CA SER A 125 -17.56 -35.24 1.07
C SER A 125 -16.92 -34.29 0.02
N ASP A 126 -17.56 -33.14 -0.24
CA ASP A 126 -17.14 -32.11 -1.16
C ASP A 126 -16.49 -30.90 -0.48
N PHE A 127 -16.20 -31.01 0.84
CA PHE A 127 -15.52 -29.94 1.56
C PHE A 127 -14.18 -29.62 0.92
N ALA A 128 -14.04 -28.35 0.50
CA ALA A 128 -12.85 -27.82 -0.16
C ALA A 128 -12.25 -26.65 0.62
N ILE A 129 -10.93 -26.58 0.66
CA ILE A 129 -10.22 -25.38 1.10
C ILE A 129 -10.53 -24.26 0.12
N GLN A 130 -10.86 -23.09 0.63
CA GLN A 130 -11.23 -21.89 -0.13
C GLN A 130 -10.29 -20.75 0.14
N TYR A 131 -10.00 -19.98 -0.90
CA TYR A 131 -9.27 -18.73 -0.81
C TYR A 131 -10.25 -17.57 -0.74
N LYS A 132 -10.12 -16.74 0.29
CA LYS A 132 -10.92 -15.53 0.50
C LYS A 132 -10.05 -14.41 1.08
N GLU A 133 -10.64 -13.23 1.20
CA GLU A 133 -9.97 -12.05 1.77
C GLU A 133 -9.73 -12.14 3.29
N TYR A 134 -10.18 -13.17 3.94
CA TYR A 134 -10.03 -13.38 5.39
C TYR A 134 -9.65 -14.82 5.69
N ILE A 135 -8.98 -15.02 6.82
CA ILE A 135 -8.59 -16.35 7.29
C ILE A 135 -9.61 -16.90 8.29
N LYS A 136 -10.02 -18.16 8.08
CA LYS A 136 -10.80 -18.96 9.02
C LYS A 136 -10.46 -20.43 8.83
N LEU A 137 -9.26 -20.80 9.30
CA LEU A 137 -8.67 -22.13 9.05
C LEU A 137 -9.56 -23.29 9.52
N GLN A 138 -10.28 -23.12 10.64
CA GLN A 138 -11.24 -24.12 11.10
C GLN A 138 -12.33 -24.43 10.06
N ASP A 139 -12.71 -23.46 9.23
CA ASP A 139 -13.69 -23.61 8.16
C ASP A 139 -13.04 -23.90 6.80
N GLY A 140 -11.72 -24.12 6.77
CA GLY A 140 -10.96 -24.32 5.54
C GLY A 140 -10.81 -23.07 4.69
N ILE A 141 -10.90 -21.88 5.27
CA ILE A 141 -10.72 -20.61 4.58
C ILE A 141 -9.31 -20.09 4.85
N ILE A 142 -8.55 -19.86 3.77
CA ILE A 142 -7.21 -19.32 3.79
C ILE A 142 -7.18 -17.94 3.10
N SER A 143 -6.28 -17.07 3.54
CA SER A 143 -6.07 -15.74 2.98
C SER A 143 -4.83 -15.70 2.10
N HIS A 144 -4.37 -14.51 1.75
CA HIS A 144 -3.27 -14.28 0.81
C HIS A 144 -1.94 -14.85 1.29
N ASP A 145 -1.59 -14.62 2.55
CA ASP A 145 -0.31 -15.08 3.10
C ASP A 145 -0.25 -16.62 3.12
N GLU A 146 -1.38 -17.26 3.44
CA GLU A 146 -1.46 -18.71 3.44
C GLU A 146 -1.41 -19.28 2.02
N VAL A 147 -2.09 -18.64 1.04
CA VAL A 147 -2.02 -19.06 -0.38
C VAL A 147 -0.59 -19.02 -0.89
N LEU A 148 0.17 -17.97 -0.55
CA LEU A 148 1.54 -17.81 -0.99
C LEU A 148 2.45 -18.92 -0.42
N LYS A 149 2.42 -19.10 0.91
CA LYS A 149 3.20 -20.12 1.61
C LYS A 149 2.80 -21.54 1.20
N LEU A 150 1.50 -21.79 1.10
CA LEU A 150 0.95 -23.07 0.66
C LEU A 150 1.39 -23.40 -0.77
N SER A 151 1.29 -22.42 -1.67
CA SER A 151 1.72 -22.59 -3.06
C SER A 151 3.22 -22.92 -3.14
N GLU A 152 4.08 -22.22 -2.41
CA GLU A 152 5.51 -22.50 -2.38
C GLU A 152 5.77 -23.94 -1.95
N ARG A 153 5.14 -24.39 -0.86
CA ARG A 153 5.26 -25.78 -0.37
C ARG A 153 4.74 -26.80 -1.38
N MET A 154 3.59 -26.52 -2.03
CA MET A 154 3.01 -27.41 -3.04
C MET A 154 3.87 -27.51 -4.29
N PHE A 155 4.39 -26.41 -4.82
CA PHE A 155 5.29 -26.41 -5.97
C PHE A 155 6.60 -27.14 -5.67
N PHE A 156 7.12 -26.98 -4.45
CA PHE A 156 8.30 -27.74 -4.01
C PHE A 156 8.03 -29.25 -3.91
N LYS A 157 6.91 -29.62 -3.25
CA LYS A 157 6.58 -31.03 -2.93
C LYS A 157 6.08 -31.81 -4.14
N TYR A 158 5.36 -31.14 -5.07
CA TYR A 158 4.68 -31.79 -6.19
C TYR A 158 5.16 -31.27 -7.56
N PRO A 159 6.29 -31.75 -8.09
CA PRO A 159 6.82 -31.29 -9.40
C PRO A 159 5.85 -31.48 -10.58
N LYS A 160 4.85 -32.36 -10.43
CA LYS A 160 3.79 -32.55 -11.43
C LYS A 160 2.91 -31.28 -11.57
N ILE A 161 2.69 -30.53 -10.48
CA ILE A 161 1.97 -29.24 -10.52
C ILE A 161 2.78 -28.23 -11.34
N VAL A 162 4.09 -28.14 -11.11
CA VAL A 162 5.01 -27.32 -11.92
C VAL A 162 4.90 -27.68 -13.40
N SER A 163 4.96 -28.98 -13.71
CA SER A 163 4.85 -29.47 -15.10
C SER A 163 3.51 -29.10 -15.74
N PHE A 164 2.42 -29.14 -14.98
CA PHE A 164 1.09 -28.73 -15.42
C PHE A 164 1.05 -27.23 -15.73
N VAL A 165 1.55 -26.38 -14.83
CA VAL A 165 1.59 -24.91 -15.02
C VAL A 165 2.41 -24.53 -16.24
N LYS A 166 3.63 -25.10 -16.39
CA LYS A 166 4.49 -24.88 -17.58
C LYS A 166 3.85 -25.36 -18.87
N SER A 167 2.98 -26.38 -18.81
CA SER A 167 2.21 -26.84 -19.97
C SER A 167 1.10 -25.89 -20.36
N ARG A 168 0.46 -25.31 -19.36
CA ARG A 168 -0.64 -24.37 -19.53
C ARG A 168 -0.15 -23.00 -19.99
N TYR A 169 1.00 -22.56 -19.44
CA TYR A 169 1.60 -21.26 -19.70
C TYR A 169 3.07 -21.42 -20.10
N PRO A 170 3.36 -21.58 -21.38
CA PRO A 170 4.74 -21.59 -21.89
C PRO A 170 5.48 -20.26 -21.67
N PHE A 171 4.74 -19.17 -21.45
CA PHE A 171 5.25 -17.84 -21.20
C PHE A 171 4.62 -17.27 -19.94
N VAL A 172 5.45 -16.80 -19.01
CA VAL A 172 5.04 -16.21 -17.74
C VAL A 172 5.75 -14.87 -17.59
N PHE A 173 5.00 -13.78 -17.51
CA PHE A 173 5.55 -12.42 -17.37
C PHE A 173 5.10 -11.79 -16.07
N ILE A 174 5.98 -11.00 -15.46
CA ILE A 174 5.74 -10.32 -14.18
C ILE A 174 6.08 -8.85 -14.35
N ASP A 175 5.08 -7.98 -14.17
CA ASP A 175 5.28 -6.54 -14.10
C ASP A 175 5.59 -6.11 -12.68
N GLU A 176 6.40 -5.05 -12.52
CA GLU A 176 6.89 -4.51 -11.23
C GLU A 176 7.47 -5.61 -10.32
N TYR A 177 8.36 -6.45 -10.89
CA TYR A 177 8.91 -7.63 -10.20
C TYR A 177 9.53 -7.32 -8.85
N GLN A 178 10.10 -6.12 -8.68
CA GLN A 178 10.80 -5.72 -7.45
C GLN A 178 9.87 -5.66 -6.22
N ASP A 179 8.56 -5.54 -6.44
CA ASP A 179 7.55 -5.56 -5.40
C ASP A 179 6.99 -6.97 -5.15
N THR A 180 7.41 -7.94 -5.96
CA THR A 180 6.95 -9.33 -5.89
C THR A 180 7.57 -10.04 -4.69
N ASN A 181 6.78 -10.83 -3.97
CA ASN A 181 7.29 -11.61 -2.83
C ASN A 181 8.40 -12.58 -3.27
N PRO A 182 9.52 -12.69 -2.51
CA PRO A 182 10.64 -13.58 -2.84
C PRO A 182 10.26 -15.04 -3.10
N LEU A 183 9.20 -15.56 -2.47
CA LEU A 183 8.71 -16.92 -2.70
C LEU A 183 8.25 -17.15 -4.14
N ILE A 184 7.73 -16.14 -4.81
CA ILE A 184 7.31 -16.22 -6.22
C ILE A 184 8.53 -16.36 -7.12
N VAL A 185 9.54 -15.53 -6.90
CA VAL A 185 10.80 -15.59 -7.65
C VAL A 185 11.43 -16.97 -7.47
N LYS A 186 11.44 -17.50 -6.25
CA LYS A 186 11.92 -18.86 -5.94
C LYS A 186 11.12 -19.94 -6.70
N ILE A 187 9.80 -19.87 -6.74
CA ILE A 187 8.96 -20.79 -7.51
C ILE A 187 9.37 -20.76 -8.99
N LEU A 188 9.49 -19.57 -9.57
CA LEU A 188 9.68 -19.40 -11.00
C LEU A 188 11.13 -19.65 -11.45
N LEU A 189 12.13 -19.30 -10.63
CA LEU A 189 13.54 -19.41 -10.99
C LEU A 189 14.27 -20.61 -10.37
N GLU A 190 13.65 -21.30 -9.36
CA GLU A 190 14.27 -22.50 -8.81
C GLU A 190 13.44 -23.75 -9.06
N TYR A 191 12.11 -23.71 -8.80
CA TYR A 191 11.30 -24.92 -8.94
C TYR A 191 10.91 -25.19 -10.40
N PHE A 192 10.65 -24.14 -11.19
CA PHE A 192 10.42 -24.30 -12.63
C PHE A 192 11.63 -24.88 -13.36
N LEU A 193 12.85 -24.52 -12.95
CA LEU A 193 14.07 -25.05 -13.56
C LEU A 193 14.29 -26.55 -13.27
N LYS A 194 13.76 -27.09 -12.18
CA LYS A 194 13.86 -28.53 -11.86
C LYS A 194 13.01 -29.43 -12.75
N VAL A 195 12.11 -28.85 -13.56
CA VAL A 195 11.22 -29.56 -14.46
C VAL A 195 11.63 -29.29 -15.91
N THR A 196 11.87 -30.33 -16.67
CA THR A 196 12.43 -30.28 -18.04
C THR A 196 11.53 -29.58 -19.08
N LYS A 197 10.23 -29.41 -18.79
CA LYS A 197 9.32 -28.77 -19.71
C LYS A 197 9.71 -27.30 -19.89
N LYS A 198 9.70 -26.82 -21.15
CA LYS A 198 10.06 -25.44 -21.46
C LYS A 198 9.00 -24.45 -20.97
N CYS A 199 9.44 -23.36 -20.37
CA CYS A 199 8.66 -22.17 -20.03
C CYS A 199 9.63 -21.01 -19.92
N VAL A 200 9.32 -19.89 -20.54
CA VAL A 200 10.10 -18.65 -20.46
C VAL A 200 9.47 -17.75 -19.41
N VAL A 201 10.27 -17.28 -18.49
CA VAL A 201 9.87 -16.32 -17.47
C VAL A 201 10.51 -14.97 -17.79
N GLY A 202 9.68 -13.92 -17.87
CA GLY A 202 10.13 -12.56 -18.12
C GLY A 202 9.76 -11.63 -16.97
N PHE A 203 10.72 -10.90 -16.48
CA PHE A 203 10.54 -9.90 -15.41
C PHE A 203 10.65 -8.50 -15.99
N PHE A 204 9.78 -7.59 -15.54
CA PHE A 204 9.77 -6.19 -15.92
C PHE A 204 9.76 -5.34 -14.65
N GLY A 205 10.72 -4.42 -14.49
CA GLY A 205 10.76 -3.61 -13.28
C GLY A 205 11.98 -2.71 -13.13
N ASP A 206 12.14 -2.18 -11.92
CA ASP A 206 13.22 -1.27 -11.53
C ASP A 206 13.57 -1.48 -10.06
N SER A 207 14.72 -2.04 -9.76
CA SER A 207 15.19 -2.28 -8.39
C SER A 207 15.25 -1.00 -7.54
N MET A 208 15.46 0.17 -8.18
CA MET A 208 15.42 1.47 -7.50
C MET A 208 14.02 1.89 -7.08
N GLN A 209 12.96 1.27 -7.61
CA GLN A 209 11.58 1.49 -7.19
C GLN A 209 11.08 0.45 -6.16
N ALA A 210 11.95 -0.38 -5.64
CA ALA A 210 11.68 -1.28 -4.51
C ALA A 210 11.65 -0.48 -3.21
N ILE A 211 10.47 -0.01 -2.83
CA ILE A 211 10.25 0.80 -1.62
C ILE A 211 9.45 0.06 -0.55
N TYR A 212 9.04 -1.18 -0.82
CA TYR A 212 8.30 -2.03 0.09
C TYR A 212 9.20 -3.11 0.71
N ASP A 213 8.99 -3.39 1.99
CA ASP A 213 9.87 -4.29 2.76
C ASP A 213 9.69 -5.78 2.42
N ASP A 214 8.53 -6.18 1.89
CA ASP A 214 8.18 -7.57 1.59
C ASP A 214 8.50 -7.97 0.14
N GLY A 215 8.89 -7.02 -0.71
CA GLY A 215 9.29 -7.26 -2.08
C GLY A 215 10.66 -7.90 -2.20
N VAL A 216 10.92 -8.61 -3.32
CA VAL A 216 12.23 -9.20 -3.59
C VAL A 216 13.34 -8.14 -3.73
N GLY A 217 12.97 -6.92 -4.11
CA GLY A 217 13.89 -5.81 -4.31
C GLY A 217 14.65 -5.91 -5.64
N ASP A 218 15.49 -6.92 -5.78
CA ASP A 218 16.23 -7.25 -6.99
C ASP A 218 16.30 -8.78 -7.20
N ILE A 219 16.75 -9.18 -8.37
CA ILE A 219 17.02 -10.57 -8.73
C ILE A 219 18.46 -10.74 -9.24
N ASP A 220 19.38 -9.91 -8.76
CA ASP A 220 20.77 -9.87 -9.22
C ASP A 220 21.48 -11.22 -9.04
N SER A 221 21.13 -11.98 -7.99
CA SER A 221 21.68 -13.33 -7.75
C SER A 221 21.32 -14.36 -8.83
N TYR A 222 20.30 -14.09 -9.66
CA TYR A 222 19.89 -14.95 -10.77
C TYR A 222 20.35 -14.45 -12.14
N LEU A 223 20.93 -13.23 -12.22
CA LEU A 223 21.40 -12.67 -13.49
C LEU A 223 22.66 -13.41 -14.00
N ILE A 224 22.69 -13.60 -15.31
CA ILE A 224 23.90 -14.09 -16.00
C ILE A 224 24.83 -12.89 -16.18
N THR A 225 25.97 -12.92 -15.51
CA THR A 225 27.04 -11.91 -15.58
C THR A 225 28.39 -12.58 -15.65
N ASP A 226 29.45 -11.81 -15.89
CA ASP A 226 30.81 -12.34 -15.86
C ASP A 226 31.18 -12.92 -14.49
N ASP A 227 30.64 -12.34 -13.41
CA ASP A 227 30.82 -12.79 -12.02
C ASP A 227 29.85 -13.92 -11.63
N ASN A 228 28.75 -14.12 -12.37
CA ASN A 228 27.75 -15.16 -12.13
C ASN A 228 27.35 -15.86 -13.45
N PRO A 229 28.24 -16.66 -14.02
CA PRO A 229 27.98 -17.39 -15.29
C PRO A 229 26.92 -18.49 -15.16
N ASP A 230 26.64 -18.96 -13.94
CA ASP A 230 25.62 -19.98 -13.65
C ASP A 230 24.22 -19.38 -13.42
N GLY A 231 24.06 -18.08 -13.60
CA GLY A 231 22.76 -17.41 -13.58
C GLY A 231 21.76 -18.00 -14.58
N CYS A 232 20.51 -17.65 -14.47
CA CYS A 232 19.44 -18.18 -15.32
C CYS A 232 18.56 -17.11 -15.97
N VAL A 233 18.92 -15.83 -15.84
CA VAL A 233 18.17 -14.67 -16.34
C VAL A 233 19.08 -13.73 -17.09
N TYR A 234 18.73 -13.36 -18.31
CA TYR A 234 19.46 -12.37 -19.12
C TYR A 234 18.88 -10.97 -18.88
N GLU A 235 19.72 -9.99 -18.59
CA GLU A 235 19.28 -8.59 -18.43
C GLU A 235 19.26 -7.87 -19.77
N VAL A 236 18.14 -7.17 -20.03
CA VAL A 236 17.97 -6.19 -21.10
C VAL A 236 17.69 -4.85 -20.47
N GLN A 237 18.59 -3.86 -20.62
CA GLN A 237 18.43 -2.54 -20.04
C GLN A 237 17.66 -1.59 -20.96
N LYS A 238 16.60 -0.96 -20.44
CA LYS A 238 15.86 0.13 -21.09
C LYS A 238 16.29 1.48 -20.51
N LYS A 239 17.16 2.19 -21.24
CA LYS A 239 17.80 3.41 -20.78
C LYS A 239 16.97 4.67 -21.04
N GLN A 240 16.12 4.67 -22.07
CA GLN A 240 15.35 5.85 -22.44
C GLN A 240 14.31 6.21 -21.36
N ASN A 241 14.25 7.49 -21.00
CA ASN A 241 13.23 8.06 -20.15
C ASN A 241 12.33 8.98 -20.99
N ARG A 242 11.01 8.71 -20.95
CA ARG A 242 10.00 9.44 -21.73
C ARG A 242 9.20 10.42 -20.87
N ARG A 243 9.43 10.44 -19.56
CA ARG A 243 8.64 11.19 -18.58
C ARG A 243 9.35 12.43 -18.09
N CYS A 244 10.53 12.23 -17.53
CA CYS A 244 11.24 13.26 -16.77
C CYS A 244 12.03 14.19 -17.69
N PRO A 245 12.15 15.49 -17.36
CA PRO A 245 13.03 16.41 -18.03
C PRO A 245 14.50 16.11 -17.70
N GLN A 246 15.43 16.74 -18.45
CA GLN A 246 16.87 16.48 -18.35
C GLN A 246 17.41 16.66 -16.93
N ALA A 247 17.04 17.74 -16.24
CA ALA A 247 17.52 18.03 -14.89
C ALA A 247 17.12 16.92 -13.89
N VAL A 248 15.87 16.42 -13.99
CA VAL A 248 15.37 15.34 -13.12
C VAL A 248 16.05 14.01 -13.46
N ILE A 249 16.28 13.70 -14.75
CA ILE A 249 17.01 12.48 -15.17
C ILE A 249 18.44 12.51 -14.59
N THR A 250 19.11 13.64 -14.64
CA THR A 250 20.47 13.79 -14.10
C THR A 250 20.51 13.55 -12.60
N LEU A 251 19.58 14.16 -11.86
CA LEU A 251 19.45 13.94 -10.42
C LEU A 251 19.12 12.47 -10.10
N ALA A 252 18.15 11.88 -10.80
CA ALA A 252 17.75 10.48 -10.60
C ALA A 252 18.91 9.51 -10.85
N ASN A 253 19.71 9.73 -11.88
CA ASN A 253 20.91 8.93 -12.18
C ASN A 253 21.97 9.00 -11.08
N SER A 254 22.10 10.14 -10.38
CA SER A 254 23.04 10.28 -9.25
C SER A 254 22.58 9.52 -7.99
N LEU A 255 21.29 9.25 -7.87
CA LEU A 255 20.71 8.50 -6.75
C LEU A 255 20.78 6.98 -6.96
N ARG A 256 20.92 6.51 -8.22
CA ARG A 256 20.91 5.07 -8.51
C ARG A 256 22.10 4.35 -7.90
N LEU A 257 21.80 3.19 -7.34
CA LEU A 257 22.77 2.28 -6.70
C LEU A 257 23.31 1.22 -7.67
N ASP A 258 22.58 0.99 -8.77
CA ASP A 258 22.97 0.07 -9.85
C ASP A 258 23.74 0.75 -11.00
N SER A 259 24.06 -0.03 -12.04
CA SER A 259 24.80 0.46 -13.23
C SER A 259 23.90 1.15 -14.27
N LEU A 260 22.55 1.04 -14.16
CA LEU A 260 21.64 1.64 -15.12
C LEU A 260 21.75 3.17 -15.07
N ARG A 261 21.93 3.80 -16.23
CA ARG A 261 21.86 5.26 -16.38
C ARG A 261 20.85 5.60 -17.46
N GLN A 262 19.86 6.40 -17.08
CA GLN A 262 18.81 6.82 -18.00
C GLN A 262 19.27 7.99 -18.85
N GLU A 263 18.76 8.02 -20.07
CA GLU A 263 18.94 9.07 -21.06
C GLU A 263 17.55 9.56 -21.53
N PRO A 264 17.40 10.82 -21.93
CA PRO A 264 16.16 11.30 -22.52
C PRO A 264 15.75 10.45 -23.72
N SER A 265 14.44 10.37 -23.98
CA SER A 265 13.94 9.68 -25.17
C SER A 265 14.43 10.35 -26.46
N THR A 266 14.67 9.54 -27.48
CA THR A 266 14.91 10.01 -28.85
C THR A 266 13.64 10.19 -29.66
N ASP A 267 12.48 9.76 -29.11
CA ASP A 267 11.17 9.93 -29.75
C ASP A 267 10.67 11.36 -29.54
N VAL A 268 10.60 12.13 -30.60
CA VAL A 268 10.14 13.53 -30.60
C VAL A 268 8.69 13.70 -30.10
N LYS A 269 7.91 12.61 -30.04
CA LYS A 269 6.56 12.60 -29.46
C LYS A 269 6.51 12.22 -28.00
N ALA A 270 7.65 12.00 -27.34
CA ALA A 270 7.67 11.68 -25.93
C ALA A 270 7.21 12.89 -25.09
N PRO A 271 6.49 12.66 -23.96
CA PRO A 271 5.97 13.74 -23.12
C PRO A 271 7.05 14.71 -22.58
N ASN A 272 8.31 14.27 -22.47
CA ASN A 272 9.44 15.07 -22.05
C ASN A 272 10.18 15.79 -23.19
N MET A 273 9.56 15.85 -24.37
CA MET A 273 10.06 16.63 -25.52
C MET A 273 9.27 17.92 -25.69
N THR A 274 9.94 18.96 -26.18
CA THR A 274 9.29 20.20 -26.63
C THR A 274 8.65 20.00 -28.01
N GLU A 275 7.82 20.94 -28.44
CA GLU A 275 7.21 20.93 -29.79
C GLU A 275 8.27 20.94 -30.91
N ASP A 276 9.42 21.59 -30.66
CA ASP A 276 10.55 21.64 -31.58
C ASP A 276 11.42 20.36 -31.56
N GLY A 277 11.04 19.33 -30.79
CA GLY A 277 11.75 18.05 -30.72
C GLY A 277 13.03 18.08 -29.87
N HIS A 278 13.19 19.06 -29.00
CA HIS A 278 14.27 19.11 -28.02
C HIS A 278 13.81 18.53 -26.68
N VAL A 279 14.74 17.99 -25.89
CA VAL A 279 14.46 17.52 -24.54
C VAL A 279 14.10 18.73 -23.66
N LYS A 280 13.00 18.62 -22.90
CA LYS A 280 12.67 19.61 -21.87
C LYS A 280 13.78 19.63 -20.82
N GLU A 281 14.32 20.82 -20.52
CA GLU A 281 15.33 20.96 -19.47
C GLU A 281 14.75 20.71 -18.09
N GLY A 282 13.56 21.28 -17.82
CA GLY A 282 12.90 21.23 -16.52
C GLY A 282 13.63 22.04 -15.45
N SER A 283 13.15 21.96 -14.22
CA SER A 283 13.85 22.61 -13.09
C SER A 283 13.96 21.68 -11.88
N ILE A 284 15.10 21.78 -11.20
CA ILE A 284 15.30 21.18 -9.87
C ILE A 284 15.76 22.28 -8.93
N SER A 285 15.18 22.34 -7.73
CA SER A 285 15.55 23.33 -6.72
C SER A 285 15.54 22.70 -5.33
N PHE A 286 16.50 23.09 -4.51
CA PHE A 286 16.58 22.71 -3.12
C PHE A 286 16.42 23.94 -2.22
N TYR A 287 15.37 23.92 -1.41
CA TYR A 287 15.09 24.97 -0.43
C TYR A 287 15.40 24.49 0.98
N TYR A 288 15.90 25.37 1.83
CA TYR A 288 16.12 25.11 3.24
C TYR A 288 15.80 26.31 4.11
N SER A 289 15.60 26.06 5.40
CA SER A 289 15.34 27.09 6.42
C SER A 289 15.80 26.61 7.80
N ASP A 290 15.87 27.53 8.76
CA ASP A 290 16.23 27.24 10.15
C ASP A 290 15.06 26.58 10.92
N GLU A 291 13.83 26.82 10.50
CA GLU A 291 12.59 26.27 11.07
C GLU A 291 11.64 25.84 9.95
N ASP A 292 10.52 25.18 10.30
CA ASP A 292 9.53 24.78 9.31
C ASP A 292 8.78 25.98 8.72
N LYS A 293 9.08 26.33 7.47
CA LYS A 293 8.47 27.41 6.68
C LYS A 293 7.77 26.88 5.43
N THR A 294 7.15 25.71 5.55
CA THR A 294 6.46 25.06 4.41
C THR A 294 5.44 25.97 3.75
N ASP A 295 4.60 26.67 4.54
CA ASP A 295 3.56 27.57 3.99
C ASP A 295 4.16 28.76 3.25
N THR A 296 5.20 29.38 3.79
CA THR A 296 5.95 30.47 3.11
C THR A 296 6.54 30.00 1.78
N LEU A 297 7.08 28.79 1.73
CA LEU A 297 7.57 28.20 0.47
C LEU A 297 6.42 28.00 -0.52
N LYS A 298 5.29 27.45 -0.09
CA LYS A 298 4.11 27.25 -0.97
C LYS A 298 3.59 28.57 -1.52
N GLU A 299 3.49 29.61 -0.69
CA GLU A 299 3.13 30.96 -1.14
C GLU A 299 4.12 31.50 -2.18
N LYS A 300 5.42 31.30 -1.95
CA LYS A 300 6.45 31.68 -2.91
C LYS A 300 6.31 30.94 -4.24
N LEU A 301 6.13 29.60 -4.20
CA LEU A 301 5.94 28.79 -5.39
C LEU A 301 4.69 29.20 -6.18
N THR A 302 3.61 29.53 -5.48
CA THR A 302 2.38 30.04 -6.10
C THR A 302 2.59 31.41 -6.74
N ASN A 303 3.18 32.36 -6.02
CA ASN A 303 3.24 33.76 -6.45
C ASN A 303 4.35 34.00 -7.51
N GLU A 304 5.49 33.33 -7.37
CA GLU A 304 6.64 33.57 -8.25
C GLU A 304 6.72 32.61 -9.43
N PHE A 305 6.24 31.36 -9.24
CA PHE A 305 6.36 30.28 -10.24
C PHE A 305 5.02 29.77 -10.77
N GLY A 306 3.90 30.30 -10.29
CA GLY A 306 2.56 29.98 -10.77
C GLY A 306 2.09 28.57 -10.43
N TRP A 307 2.61 27.96 -9.34
CA TRP A 307 2.14 26.64 -8.90
C TRP A 307 0.74 26.74 -8.32
N ASP A 308 -0.15 25.89 -8.79
CA ASP A 308 -1.50 25.76 -8.24
C ASP A 308 -1.63 24.48 -7.43
N PHE A 309 -1.59 24.60 -6.09
CA PHE A 309 -1.77 23.47 -5.19
C PHE A 309 -3.24 23.00 -5.10
N SER A 310 -4.20 23.69 -5.70
CA SER A 310 -5.58 23.20 -5.85
C SER A 310 -5.75 22.26 -7.04
N ASP A 311 -4.85 22.33 -8.03
CA ASP A 311 -4.78 21.42 -9.18
C ASP A 311 -4.02 20.15 -8.79
N THR A 312 -4.74 19.18 -8.25
CA THR A 312 -4.17 17.93 -7.73
C THR A 312 -3.69 16.96 -8.80
N GLU A 313 -4.02 17.20 -10.08
CA GLU A 313 -3.53 16.41 -11.21
C GLU A 313 -2.16 16.87 -11.69
N ASN A 314 -1.87 18.17 -11.55
CA ASN A 314 -0.63 18.75 -12.04
C ASN A 314 0.37 19.10 -10.94
N THR A 315 -0.07 19.34 -9.71
CA THR A 315 0.81 19.76 -8.60
C THR A 315 0.62 18.82 -7.39
N LYS A 316 1.72 18.29 -6.87
CA LYS A 316 1.68 17.36 -5.73
C LYS A 316 2.76 17.66 -4.70
N GLU A 317 2.34 17.67 -3.42
CA GLU A 317 3.22 17.73 -2.26
C GLU A 317 3.42 16.34 -1.68
N LEU A 318 4.66 15.91 -1.51
CA LEU A 318 5.03 14.57 -1.04
C LEU A 318 5.67 14.64 0.34
N ARG A 319 5.08 13.92 1.30
CA ARG A 319 5.59 13.77 2.67
C ARG A 319 5.76 12.30 3.04
N LEU A 320 6.60 12.03 4.03
CA LEU A 320 6.91 10.64 4.42
C LEU A 320 5.74 9.93 5.09
N THR A 321 4.97 10.61 5.95
CA THR A 321 3.92 9.99 6.77
C THR A 321 2.61 10.76 6.74
N HIS A 322 1.51 10.03 6.95
CA HIS A 322 0.16 10.59 7.07
C HIS A 322 0.01 11.55 8.25
N ASN A 323 0.69 11.34 9.38
CA ASN A 323 0.62 12.21 10.54
C ASN A 323 1.11 13.63 10.25
N LEU A 324 2.07 13.77 9.32
CA LEU A 324 2.55 15.07 8.88
C LEU A 324 1.57 15.78 7.94
N ILE A 325 0.67 15.02 7.35
CA ILE A 325 -0.34 15.51 6.41
C ILE A 325 -1.67 15.80 7.10
N ALA A 326 -2.02 15.04 8.14
CA ALA A 326 -3.36 15.03 8.73
C ALA A 326 -3.86 16.42 9.18
N ASN A 327 -2.98 17.24 9.74
CA ASN A 327 -3.33 18.61 10.17
C ASN A 327 -3.68 19.48 8.96
N GLU A 328 -2.82 19.57 7.95
CA GLU A 328 -3.06 20.37 6.75
C GLU A 328 -4.19 19.81 5.89
N ALA A 329 -4.34 18.50 5.84
CA ALA A 329 -5.46 17.86 5.15
C ALA A 329 -6.77 17.99 5.92
N GLY A 330 -6.73 18.41 7.20
CA GLY A 330 -7.89 18.74 8.01
C GLY A 330 -8.61 17.53 8.60
N PHE A 331 -7.86 16.49 9.00
CA PHE A 331 -8.39 15.32 9.73
C PHE A 331 -7.49 14.89 10.91
N GLU A 332 -6.89 15.87 11.58
CA GLU A 332 -5.94 15.65 12.66
C GLU A 332 -6.55 14.89 13.84
N THR A 333 -7.80 15.24 14.24
CA THR A 333 -8.44 14.60 15.40
C THR A 333 -8.69 13.11 15.14
N LEU A 334 -9.24 12.76 13.98
CA LEU A 334 -9.44 11.35 13.59
C LEU A 334 -8.11 10.59 13.53
N MET A 335 -7.05 11.21 13.00
CA MET A 335 -5.73 10.61 12.95
C MET A 335 -5.17 10.38 14.36
N GLN A 336 -5.26 11.35 15.26
CA GLN A 336 -4.81 11.22 16.65
C GLN A 336 -5.55 10.09 17.38
N ILE A 337 -6.85 9.94 17.15
CA ILE A 337 -7.64 8.86 17.76
C ILE A 337 -7.17 7.49 17.28
N HIS A 338 -6.86 7.34 15.99
CA HIS A 338 -6.49 6.05 15.42
C HIS A 338 -5.01 5.68 15.62
N ASP A 339 -4.10 6.66 15.63
CA ASP A 339 -2.66 6.40 15.65
C ASP A 339 -2.01 6.64 17.02
N SER A 340 -2.52 7.56 17.83
CA SER A 340 -1.80 8.04 19.01
C SER A 340 -2.63 8.31 20.26
N ASP A 341 -3.85 7.73 20.36
CA ASP A 341 -4.66 7.88 21.59
C ASP A 341 -3.96 7.24 22.79
N LYS A 342 -3.63 8.06 23.79
CA LYS A 342 -2.79 7.65 24.92
C LYS A 342 -3.50 6.73 25.92
N ILE A 343 -4.83 6.71 25.94
CA ILE A 343 -5.61 5.78 26.77
C ILE A 343 -5.64 4.41 26.11
N ILE A 344 -5.83 4.34 24.78
CA ILE A 344 -5.73 3.09 24.02
C ILE A 344 -4.30 2.51 24.10
N GLU A 345 -3.26 3.34 23.91
CA GLU A 345 -1.87 2.91 24.09
C GLU A 345 -1.63 2.33 25.50
N TYR A 346 -2.22 2.94 26.51
CA TYR A 346 -2.13 2.44 27.88
C TYR A 346 -2.81 1.09 28.03
N GLY A 347 -4.02 0.94 27.49
CA GLY A 347 -4.74 -0.34 27.50
C GLY A 347 -3.98 -1.46 26.78
N LYS A 348 -3.42 -1.19 25.60
CA LYS A 348 -2.56 -2.13 24.84
C LYS A 348 -1.35 -2.56 25.66
N ARG A 349 -0.66 -1.62 26.30
CA ARG A 349 0.51 -1.92 27.15
C ARG A 349 0.14 -2.80 28.36
N LEU A 350 -1.01 -2.56 28.99
CA LEU A 350 -1.53 -3.40 30.06
C LEU A 350 -1.84 -4.83 29.55
N ARG A 351 -2.42 -4.95 28.36
CA ARG A 351 -2.71 -6.24 27.70
C ARG A 351 -1.41 -7.03 27.47
N ASP A 352 -0.40 -6.41 26.88
CA ASP A 352 0.88 -7.05 26.58
C ASP A 352 1.60 -7.48 27.87
N TYR A 353 1.53 -6.65 28.90
CA TYR A 353 2.09 -6.98 30.21
C TYR A 353 1.34 -8.16 30.85
N ALA A 354 0.01 -8.15 30.86
CA ALA A 354 -0.80 -9.23 31.39
C ALA A 354 -0.58 -10.55 30.63
N LYS A 355 -0.43 -10.48 29.29
CA LYS A 355 -0.09 -11.62 28.45
C LYS A 355 1.28 -12.22 28.86
N THR A 356 2.29 -11.37 29.04
CA THR A 356 3.64 -11.79 29.46
C THR A 356 3.62 -12.47 30.84
N LYS A 357 2.71 -12.06 31.72
CA LYS A 357 2.56 -12.62 33.08
C LYS A 357 1.58 -13.78 33.16
N GLY A 358 0.93 -14.17 32.05
CA GLY A 358 -0.06 -15.26 32.03
C GLY A 358 -1.35 -14.98 32.80
N VAL A 359 -1.73 -13.70 32.96
CA VAL A 359 -2.93 -13.28 33.71
C VAL A 359 -3.92 -12.50 32.82
N LEU A 360 -3.77 -12.58 31.50
CA LEU A 360 -4.63 -11.85 30.58
C LEU A 360 -6.10 -12.26 30.71
N ASP A 361 -6.38 -13.55 30.86
CA ASP A 361 -7.75 -14.06 30.96
C ASP A 361 -8.45 -13.66 32.27
N ASP A 362 -7.67 -13.32 33.31
CA ASP A 362 -8.20 -12.81 34.58
C ASP A 362 -8.71 -11.37 34.45
N ILE A 363 -8.16 -10.58 33.54
CA ILE A 363 -8.49 -9.15 33.40
C ILE A 363 -9.37 -8.83 32.18
N LYS A 364 -9.42 -9.70 31.18
CA LYS A 364 -10.28 -9.50 29.98
C LYS A 364 -11.75 -9.18 30.31
N PRO A 365 -12.43 -9.93 31.24
CA PRO A 365 -13.84 -9.71 31.50
C PRO A 365 -14.12 -8.48 32.40
N LEU A 366 -13.08 -7.82 32.90
CA LEU A 366 -13.18 -6.73 33.86
C LEU A 366 -13.26 -5.35 33.16
N ILE A 367 -13.65 -4.34 33.92
CA ILE A 367 -13.47 -2.93 33.52
C ILE A 367 -12.02 -2.52 33.69
N LEU A 368 -11.59 -1.42 33.04
CA LEU A 368 -10.21 -0.96 33.08
C LEU A 368 -9.71 -0.71 34.51
N GLU A 369 -10.53 -0.09 35.38
CA GLU A 369 -10.15 0.20 36.77
C GLU A 369 -9.84 -1.09 37.56
N GLU A 370 -10.69 -2.10 37.44
CA GLU A 370 -10.51 -3.39 38.12
C GLU A 370 -9.30 -4.14 37.56
N SER A 371 -9.08 -4.08 36.24
CA SER A 371 -7.91 -4.69 35.59
C SER A 371 -6.60 -4.08 36.15
N ILE A 372 -6.55 -2.76 36.33
CA ILE A 372 -5.40 -2.08 36.94
C ILE A 372 -5.24 -2.53 38.39
N LYS A 373 -6.33 -2.63 39.17
CA LYS A 373 -6.28 -3.11 40.58
C LYS A 373 -5.76 -4.54 40.69
N VAL A 374 -6.18 -5.43 39.80
CA VAL A 374 -5.68 -6.81 39.74
C VAL A 374 -4.18 -6.85 39.45
N LEU A 375 -3.71 -6.12 38.43
CA LEU A 375 -2.30 -6.07 38.07
C LEU A 375 -1.45 -5.45 39.17
N SER A 376 -1.91 -4.36 39.81
CA SER A 376 -1.18 -3.71 40.89
C SER A 376 -1.06 -4.56 42.16
N SER A 377 -2.09 -5.35 42.49
CA SER A 377 -2.07 -6.24 43.65
C SER A 377 -1.26 -7.50 43.39
N LYS A 378 -1.32 -8.09 42.19
CA LYS A 378 -0.52 -9.29 41.87
C LYS A 378 0.96 -8.99 41.64
N PHE A 379 1.30 -7.82 41.15
CA PHE A 379 2.66 -7.44 40.75
C PHE A 379 3.06 -6.04 41.27
N PRO A 380 3.11 -5.82 42.59
CA PRO A 380 3.39 -4.51 43.17
C PRO A 380 4.79 -3.97 42.82
N ASP A 381 5.77 -4.86 42.63
CA ASP A 381 7.14 -4.49 42.29
C ASP A 381 7.33 -4.01 40.85
N ASP A 382 6.41 -4.37 39.96
CA ASP A 382 6.43 -4.01 38.54
C ASP A 382 5.67 -2.71 38.24
N LYS A 383 5.56 -1.77 39.19
CA LYS A 383 4.76 -0.54 39.09
C LYS A 383 4.98 0.20 37.78
N LYS A 384 6.21 0.28 37.27
CA LYS A 384 6.54 0.96 36.00
C LYS A 384 5.89 0.28 34.77
N LYS A 385 5.51 -0.99 34.86
CA LYS A 385 4.90 -1.75 33.76
C LYS A 385 3.40 -1.58 33.68
N TRP A 386 2.71 -1.44 34.79
CA TRP A 386 1.25 -1.31 34.84
C TRP A 386 0.75 0.12 35.16
N SER A 387 1.60 1.06 35.65
CA SER A 387 1.20 2.47 35.81
C SER A 387 1.39 3.26 34.49
N PRO A 388 0.62 4.34 34.25
CA PRO A 388 0.78 5.17 33.06
C PRO A 388 2.18 5.77 32.94
N THR A 389 2.69 5.92 31.72
CA THR A 389 3.93 6.66 31.44
C THR A 389 3.71 8.16 31.64
N LYS A 390 4.80 8.96 31.69
CA LYS A 390 4.70 10.41 31.82
C LYS A 390 3.84 11.05 30.70
N ALA A 391 3.98 10.59 29.46
CA ALA A 391 3.19 11.08 28.34
C ALA A 391 1.71 10.72 28.47
N GLN A 392 1.42 9.49 28.95
CA GLN A 392 0.05 9.05 29.22
C GLN A 392 -0.57 9.82 30.39
N LEU A 393 0.21 10.10 31.47
CA LEU A 393 -0.26 10.91 32.60
C LEU A 393 -0.61 12.33 32.17
N ASN A 394 0.24 12.99 31.39
CA ASN A 394 -0.04 14.33 30.88
C ASN A 394 -1.33 14.37 30.07
N PHE A 395 -1.58 13.36 29.23
CA PHE A 395 -2.81 13.25 28.45
C PHE A 395 -4.04 13.00 29.34
N ILE A 396 -3.91 12.11 30.33
CA ILE A 396 -4.96 11.78 31.31
C ILE A 396 -5.33 13.03 32.13
N GLU A 397 -4.34 13.80 32.61
CA GLU A 397 -4.58 15.04 33.35
C GLU A 397 -5.30 16.10 32.50
N ALA A 398 -4.92 16.21 31.23
CA ALA A 398 -5.60 17.12 30.29
C ALA A 398 -7.00 16.65 29.88
N ASN A 399 -7.32 15.36 30.07
CA ASN A 399 -8.60 14.74 29.67
C ASN A 399 -9.18 13.89 30.81
N SER A 400 -9.28 14.49 32.02
CA SER A 400 -9.66 13.80 33.25
C SER A 400 -11.02 13.13 33.18
N ASP A 401 -12.01 13.81 32.58
CA ASP A 401 -13.38 13.29 32.45
C ASP A 401 -13.44 12.08 31.50
N LEU A 402 -12.72 12.15 30.39
CA LEU A 402 -12.60 11.06 29.45
C LEU A 402 -11.95 9.82 30.10
N TYR A 403 -10.90 10.05 30.90
CA TYR A 403 -10.23 8.94 31.59
C TYR A 403 -11.11 8.34 32.69
N ALA A 404 -11.83 9.17 33.45
CA ALA A 404 -12.78 8.70 34.47
C ALA A 404 -13.87 7.80 33.88
N GLU A 405 -14.34 8.12 32.68
CA GLU A 405 -15.29 7.27 31.97
C GLU A 405 -14.62 5.99 31.42
N ALA A 406 -13.41 6.11 30.85
CA ALA A 406 -12.67 4.96 30.36
C ALA A 406 -12.40 3.91 31.44
N LEU A 407 -12.17 4.35 32.68
CA LEU A 407 -11.98 3.45 33.85
C LEU A 407 -13.19 2.53 34.08
N ASN A 408 -14.40 2.99 33.73
CA ASN A 408 -15.64 2.23 33.89
C ASN A 408 -16.03 1.41 32.64
N MET A 409 -15.22 1.45 31.56
CA MET A 409 -15.48 0.70 30.33
C MET A 409 -14.80 -0.69 30.36
N PRO A 410 -15.31 -1.65 29.58
CA PRO A 410 -14.69 -2.97 29.45
C PRO A 410 -13.22 -2.85 29.05
N PHE A 411 -12.33 -3.57 29.71
CA PHE A 411 -10.90 -3.55 29.43
C PHE A 411 -10.59 -3.81 27.95
N GLU A 412 -11.27 -4.77 27.33
CA GLU A 412 -11.05 -5.12 25.94
C GLU A 412 -11.38 -3.99 24.97
N SER A 413 -12.37 -3.14 25.31
CA SER A 413 -12.71 -1.97 24.49
C SER A 413 -11.68 -0.84 24.54
N ILE A 414 -10.89 -0.78 25.61
CA ILE A 414 -9.77 0.17 25.76
C ILE A 414 -8.49 -0.41 25.14
N ALA A 415 -8.26 -1.70 25.36
CA ALA A 415 -7.09 -2.41 24.82
C ALA A 415 -7.34 -2.94 23.39
N CYS A 416 -8.26 -2.30 22.63
CA CYS A 416 -8.60 -2.70 21.26
C CYS A 416 -7.45 -2.42 20.28
N TYR A 417 -7.44 -3.17 19.17
CA TYR A 417 -6.55 -2.88 18.05
C TYR A 417 -7.12 -1.71 17.23
N VAL A 418 -6.40 -0.62 17.24
CA VAL A 418 -6.72 0.56 16.43
C VAL A 418 -5.41 1.06 15.84
N ASP A 419 -5.40 1.35 14.54
CA ASP A 419 -4.27 1.97 13.84
C ASP A 419 -4.75 2.89 12.70
N LYS A 420 -3.82 3.61 12.12
CA LYS A 420 -4.07 4.53 11.01
C LYS A 420 -4.65 3.85 9.77
N ASP A 421 -4.33 2.57 9.53
CA ASP A 421 -4.80 1.85 8.35
C ASP A 421 -6.31 1.62 8.41
N GLN A 422 -6.87 1.50 9.62
CA GLN A 422 -8.32 1.43 9.83
C GLN A 422 -9.06 2.74 9.49
N LEU A 423 -8.36 3.86 9.44
CA LEU A 423 -8.90 5.16 9.01
C LEU A 423 -8.67 5.42 7.53
N LEU A 424 -7.46 5.14 7.04
CA LEU A 424 -6.99 5.60 5.74
C LEU A 424 -7.06 4.53 4.66
N ASP A 425 -7.23 3.25 5.06
CA ASP A 425 -7.09 2.12 4.15
C ASP A 425 -5.77 2.26 3.36
N ASP A 426 -4.72 2.65 4.10
CA ASP A 426 -3.41 2.80 3.49
C ASP A 426 -2.88 1.40 3.18
N LYS A 427 -3.56 0.77 2.22
CA LYS A 427 -2.93 -0.32 1.52
C LYS A 427 -1.73 0.31 0.85
N SER A 428 -0.56 -0.08 1.28
CA SER A 428 0.56 -0.14 0.37
C SER A 428 0.03 -0.83 -0.89
N GLU A 429 0.51 -0.49 -2.07
CA GLU A 429 0.18 -1.28 -3.28
C GLU A 429 0.38 -2.78 -3.04
N GLU A 430 1.19 -3.20 -2.07
CA GLU A 430 1.34 -4.53 -1.50
C GLU A 430 0.05 -5.16 -0.98
N ASP A 431 -0.76 -4.40 -0.26
CA ASP A 431 -2.03 -4.88 0.25
C ASP A 431 -3.12 -4.88 -0.83
N ALA A 432 -2.99 -4.05 -1.87
CA ALA A 432 -3.92 -4.07 -3.01
C ALA A 432 -3.80 -5.37 -3.84
N GLY A 433 -2.59 -5.97 -3.90
CA GLY A 433 -2.36 -7.27 -4.53
C GLY A 433 -2.70 -8.46 -3.62
N LYS A 434 -2.78 -8.25 -2.30
CA LYS A 434 -3.06 -9.32 -1.33
C LYS A 434 -4.56 -9.61 -1.15
N GLY A 435 -5.50 -8.88 -1.89
CA GLY A 435 -6.97 -9.05 -1.77
C GLY A 435 -7.45 -9.05 -0.31
N THR A 436 -6.64 -8.55 0.63
CA THR A 436 -7.16 -8.22 1.95
C THR A 436 -8.25 -7.21 1.71
N GLY A 437 -9.48 -7.51 2.10
CA GLY A 437 -10.57 -6.56 2.11
C GLY A 437 -10.07 -5.24 2.68
N SER A 438 -10.76 -4.14 2.39
CA SER A 438 -10.41 -2.83 2.94
C SER A 438 -9.98 -2.97 4.40
N LYS A 439 -8.84 -2.41 4.80
CA LYS A 439 -8.39 -2.35 6.20
C LYS A 439 -9.24 -1.37 7.02
N LEU A 440 -10.11 -0.60 6.36
CA LEU A 440 -11.02 0.29 7.05
C LEU A 440 -11.79 -0.45 8.13
N SER A 441 -11.92 0.17 9.29
CA SER A 441 -12.90 -0.29 10.27
C SER A 441 -14.31 -0.25 9.68
N PRO A 442 -15.24 -1.09 10.13
CA PRO A 442 -16.63 -1.05 9.68
C PRO A 442 -17.24 0.36 9.75
N LEU A 443 -16.89 1.13 10.78
CA LEU A 443 -17.33 2.52 10.94
C LEU A 443 -16.73 3.44 9.85
N ASN A 444 -15.43 3.37 9.61
CA ASN A 444 -14.78 4.20 8.60
C ASN A 444 -15.20 3.81 7.18
N HIS A 445 -15.47 2.53 6.94
CA HIS A 445 -16.06 2.06 5.67
C HIS A 445 -17.47 2.66 5.47
N HIS A 446 -18.27 2.72 6.52
CA HIS A 446 -19.60 3.31 6.49
C HIS A 446 -19.55 4.83 6.20
N LEU A 447 -18.66 5.57 6.87
CA LEU A 447 -18.43 6.99 6.60
C LEU A 447 -17.99 7.25 5.15
N HIS A 448 -17.07 6.41 4.65
CA HIS A 448 -16.63 6.48 3.25
C HIS A 448 -17.79 6.24 2.27
N LYS A 449 -18.67 5.28 2.56
CA LYS A 449 -19.84 5.00 1.73
C LYS A 449 -20.84 6.15 1.73
N ILE A 450 -21.07 6.78 2.88
CA ILE A 450 -21.93 7.97 2.97
C ILE A 450 -21.40 9.08 2.06
N GLU A 451 -20.11 9.42 2.19
CA GLU A 451 -19.51 10.49 1.40
C GLU A 451 -19.48 10.14 -0.10
N HIS A 452 -19.21 8.90 -0.46
CA HIS A 452 -19.29 8.43 -1.85
C HIS A 452 -20.68 8.64 -2.45
N CYS A 453 -21.74 8.29 -1.73
CA CYS A 453 -23.12 8.55 -2.18
C CYS A 453 -23.41 10.04 -2.34
N ILE A 454 -22.92 10.88 -1.41
CA ILE A 454 -23.07 12.34 -1.51
C ILE A 454 -22.37 12.88 -2.76
N GLN A 455 -21.15 12.42 -3.05
CA GLN A 455 -20.40 12.86 -4.24
C GLN A 455 -21.11 12.44 -5.54
N LEU A 456 -21.56 11.19 -5.64
CA LEU A 456 -22.35 10.74 -6.81
C LEU A 456 -23.59 11.61 -7.07
N TYR A 457 -24.25 12.03 -6.01
CA TYR A 457 -25.39 12.94 -6.11
C TYR A 457 -24.98 14.33 -6.61
N LEU A 458 -23.89 14.89 -6.09
CA LEU A 458 -23.36 16.21 -6.49
C LEU A 458 -22.87 16.19 -7.94
N ASP A 459 -22.28 15.09 -8.38
CA ASP A 459 -21.81 14.90 -9.75
C ASP A 459 -22.93 14.61 -10.75
N ASN A 460 -24.18 14.51 -10.27
CA ASN A 460 -25.37 14.14 -11.04
C ASN A 460 -25.33 12.72 -11.63
N ASP A 461 -24.51 11.82 -11.10
CA ASP A 461 -24.55 10.40 -11.44
C ASP A 461 -25.64 9.66 -10.66
N PHE A 462 -26.88 10.00 -10.98
CA PHE A 462 -28.05 9.46 -10.28
C PHE A 462 -28.22 7.95 -10.47
N ASN A 463 -27.71 7.36 -11.53
CA ASN A 463 -27.83 5.91 -11.76
C ASN A 463 -26.95 5.16 -10.75
N GLU A 464 -25.70 5.57 -10.61
CA GLU A 464 -24.78 4.95 -9.66
C GLU A 464 -25.15 5.32 -8.21
N PHE A 465 -25.62 6.54 -7.97
CA PHE A 465 -26.18 6.95 -6.68
C PHE A 465 -27.29 5.98 -6.22
N MET A 466 -28.29 5.70 -7.09
CA MET A 466 -29.39 4.78 -6.74
C MET A 466 -28.93 3.35 -6.52
N ARG A 467 -27.83 2.90 -7.14
CA ARG A 467 -27.24 1.58 -6.91
C ARG A 467 -26.46 1.52 -5.60
N SER A 468 -25.78 2.60 -5.25
CA SER A 468 -24.90 2.68 -4.07
C SER A 468 -25.66 2.91 -2.77
N THR A 469 -26.86 3.52 -2.84
CA THR A 469 -27.71 3.77 -1.67
C THR A 469 -28.54 2.56 -1.27
N SER A 470 -29.11 2.59 -0.07
CA SER A 470 -30.09 1.62 0.41
C SER A 470 -31.52 1.91 -0.08
N ILE A 471 -31.73 2.98 -0.83
CA ILE A 471 -33.03 3.41 -1.35
C ILE A 471 -33.51 2.42 -2.41
N LYS A 472 -34.62 1.75 -2.12
CA LYS A 472 -35.18 0.73 -3.05
C LYS A 472 -35.90 1.39 -4.23
N GLN A 473 -36.70 2.42 -4.00
CA GLN A 473 -37.46 3.09 -5.02
C GLN A 473 -37.94 4.48 -4.55
N ILE A 474 -37.85 5.49 -5.42
CA ILE A 474 -38.44 6.82 -5.20
C ILE A 474 -39.72 6.89 -6.03
N THR A 475 -40.88 6.84 -5.39
CA THR A 475 -42.20 6.83 -6.05
C THR A 475 -42.92 8.18 -5.96
N ARG A 476 -42.54 9.04 -5.00
CA ARG A 476 -43.23 10.31 -4.72
C ARG A 476 -42.28 11.50 -4.84
N ALA A 477 -42.79 12.62 -5.33
CA ALA A 477 -42.05 13.87 -5.40
C ALA A 477 -41.59 14.38 -4.03
N SER A 478 -42.38 14.09 -2.97
CA SER A 478 -42.01 14.44 -1.59
C SER A 478 -40.74 13.72 -1.11
N GLN A 479 -40.58 12.42 -1.43
CA GLN A 479 -39.38 11.65 -1.09
C GLN A 479 -38.13 12.21 -1.79
N LYS A 480 -38.29 12.61 -3.06
CA LYS A 480 -37.21 13.23 -3.82
C LYS A 480 -36.80 14.60 -3.23
N LYS A 481 -37.79 15.37 -2.76
CA LYS A 481 -37.54 16.65 -2.11
C LYS A 481 -36.84 16.47 -0.75
N GLU A 482 -37.32 15.54 0.06
CA GLU A 482 -36.77 15.23 1.39
C GLU A 482 -35.31 14.73 1.27
N LEU A 483 -35.04 13.81 0.31
CA LEU A 483 -33.68 13.34 0.01
C LEU A 483 -32.76 14.52 -0.38
N ARG A 484 -33.20 15.38 -1.28
CA ARG A 484 -32.45 16.55 -1.70
C ARG A 484 -32.16 17.48 -0.52
N GLU A 485 -33.20 17.85 0.23
CA GLU A 485 -33.06 18.74 1.41
C GLU A 485 -32.12 18.13 2.48
N GLY A 486 -32.16 16.80 2.65
CA GLY A 486 -31.24 16.08 3.56
C GLY A 486 -29.80 16.14 3.08
N ILE A 487 -29.54 15.87 1.80
CA ILE A 487 -28.18 15.96 1.24
C ILE A 487 -27.68 17.40 1.26
N ASP A 488 -28.51 18.38 0.83
CA ASP A 488 -28.17 19.81 0.87
C ASP A 488 -27.83 20.25 2.30
N ARG A 489 -28.53 19.72 3.31
CA ARG A 489 -28.23 19.97 4.73
C ARG A 489 -26.87 19.44 5.12
N ILE A 490 -26.54 18.19 4.78
CA ILE A 490 -25.21 17.63 5.06
C ILE A 490 -24.14 18.49 4.39
N VAL A 491 -24.30 18.80 3.09
CA VAL A 491 -23.32 19.57 2.31
C VAL A 491 -23.11 20.98 2.83
N SER A 492 -24.19 21.68 3.24
CA SER A 492 -24.10 23.05 3.74
C SER A 492 -23.62 23.17 5.19
N SER A 493 -23.82 22.14 6.00
CA SER A 493 -23.56 22.16 7.44
C SER A 493 -22.50 21.16 7.90
N TYR A 494 -21.70 20.59 6.98
CA TYR A 494 -20.72 19.56 7.32
C TYR A 494 -19.62 20.05 8.29
N ASN A 495 -19.39 21.36 8.39
CA ASN A 495 -18.49 21.94 9.38
C ASN A 495 -19.05 21.89 10.80
N ASP A 496 -20.37 21.96 10.93
CA ASP A 496 -21.10 22.14 12.20
C ASP A 496 -21.71 20.81 12.69
N MET A 497 -21.93 19.85 11.79
CA MET A 497 -22.44 18.52 12.14
C MET A 497 -21.35 17.59 12.62
N THR A 498 -21.68 16.78 13.61
CA THR A 498 -20.83 15.70 14.09
C THR A 498 -20.95 14.44 13.22
N ILE A 499 -19.99 13.54 13.35
CA ILE A 499 -20.03 12.24 12.66
C ILE A 499 -21.30 11.47 13.00
N SER A 500 -21.72 11.46 14.29
CA SER A 500 -22.95 10.76 14.68
C SER A 500 -24.20 11.36 14.05
N GLU A 501 -24.31 12.68 13.99
CA GLU A 501 -25.47 13.35 13.38
C GLU A 501 -25.60 13.05 11.89
N VAL A 502 -24.49 12.99 11.17
CA VAL A 502 -24.51 12.66 9.74
C VAL A 502 -24.83 11.18 9.51
N ILE A 503 -24.28 10.27 10.32
CA ILE A 503 -24.64 8.84 10.25
C ILE A 503 -26.13 8.64 10.48
N ASP A 504 -26.71 9.28 11.51
CA ASP A 504 -28.14 9.16 11.83
C ASP A 504 -29.03 9.77 10.74
N LEU A 505 -28.61 10.89 10.15
CA LEU A 505 -29.34 11.52 9.05
C LEU A 505 -29.26 10.64 7.77
N ALA A 506 -28.09 10.12 7.42
CA ALA A 506 -27.91 9.24 6.27
C ALA A 506 -28.69 7.92 6.41
N ASP A 507 -28.77 7.38 7.63
CA ASP A 507 -29.60 6.20 7.97
C ASP A 507 -31.09 6.51 7.78
N SER A 508 -31.58 7.64 8.32
CA SER A 508 -32.98 8.05 8.22
C SER A 508 -33.45 8.33 6.79
N LEU A 509 -32.54 8.77 5.91
CA LEU A 509 -32.78 9.04 4.48
C LEU A 509 -32.53 7.80 3.59
N GLU A 510 -32.22 6.66 4.16
CA GLU A 510 -31.83 5.43 3.45
C GLU A 510 -30.67 5.63 2.46
N ILE A 511 -29.87 6.69 2.62
CA ILE A 511 -28.65 6.89 1.81
C ILE A 511 -27.63 5.79 2.13
N CYS A 512 -27.40 5.57 3.43
CA CYS A 512 -26.54 4.48 3.90
C CYS A 512 -27.02 4.00 5.28
N VAL A 513 -27.73 2.88 5.30
CA VAL A 513 -28.30 2.29 6.52
C VAL A 513 -27.20 1.65 7.36
N LYS A 514 -27.26 1.83 8.69
CA LYS A 514 -26.38 1.16 9.64
C LYS A 514 -26.64 -0.34 9.60
N ASP A 515 -25.70 -1.09 9.07
CA ASP A 515 -25.78 -2.55 9.01
C ASP A 515 -25.31 -3.22 10.31
N ASP A 516 -25.49 -4.54 10.41
CA ASP A 516 -25.10 -5.31 11.60
C ASP A 516 -23.61 -5.21 11.92
N LYS A 517 -22.74 -4.99 10.90
CA LYS A 517 -21.28 -4.85 11.09
C LYS A 517 -20.95 -3.53 11.79
N VAL A 518 -21.59 -2.45 11.37
CA VAL A 518 -21.41 -1.11 11.97
C VAL A 518 -21.97 -1.11 13.40
N ASN A 519 -23.17 -1.65 13.60
CA ASN A 519 -23.78 -1.72 14.93
C ASN A 519 -22.92 -2.56 15.89
N SER A 520 -22.51 -3.77 15.49
CA SER A 520 -21.63 -4.61 16.28
C SER A 520 -20.26 -3.96 16.56
N TYR A 521 -19.72 -3.22 15.59
CA TYR A 521 -18.45 -2.50 15.79
C TYR A 521 -18.58 -1.40 16.84
N ILE A 522 -19.66 -0.62 16.81
CA ILE A 522 -19.96 0.45 17.79
C ILE A 522 -20.15 -0.16 19.19
N GLU A 523 -20.93 -1.24 19.30
CA GLU A 523 -21.20 -1.93 20.58
C GLU A 523 -19.92 -2.54 21.19
N ASN A 524 -19.05 -3.13 20.38
CA ASN A 524 -17.82 -3.75 20.84
C ASN A 524 -16.69 -2.75 21.12
N ASN A 525 -16.78 -1.51 20.60
CA ASN A 525 -15.76 -0.47 20.77
C ASN A 525 -16.33 0.83 21.36
N PRO A 526 -16.98 0.81 22.53
CA PRO A 526 -17.70 1.97 23.09
C PRO A 526 -16.78 3.16 23.36
N TYR A 527 -15.54 2.93 23.78
CA TYR A 527 -14.56 4.00 23.98
C TYR A 527 -14.21 4.69 22.65
N LEU A 528 -13.86 3.92 21.63
CA LEU A 528 -13.50 4.46 20.32
C LEU A 528 -14.68 5.21 19.69
N TRP A 529 -15.89 4.65 19.78
CA TRP A 529 -17.10 5.31 19.30
C TRP A 529 -17.34 6.65 20.02
N LYS A 530 -17.16 6.68 21.34
CA LYS A 530 -17.27 7.93 22.11
C LYS A 530 -16.28 9.00 21.61
N ARG A 531 -15.07 8.59 21.26
CA ARG A 531 -14.05 9.51 20.74
C ARG A 531 -14.41 10.06 19.36
N ILE A 532 -14.98 9.21 18.49
CA ILE A 532 -15.23 9.54 17.08
C ILE A 532 -16.57 10.28 16.89
N LYS A 533 -17.62 9.90 17.60
CA LYS A 533 -18.98 10.37 17.33
C LYS A 533 -19.15 11.90 17.39
N GLU A 534 -18.38 12.59 18.23
CA GLU A 534 -18.43 14.05 18.44
C GLU A 534 -17.45 14.81 17.52
N VAL A 535 -16.63 14.11 16.74
CA VAL A 535 -15.72 14.75 15.78
C VAL A 535 -16.55 15.37 14.66
N SER A 536 -16.12 16.55 14.18
CA SER A 536 -16.77 17.19 13.04
C SER A 536 -16.75 16.27 11.81
N TYR A 537 -17.88 16.14 11.13
CA TYR A 537 -17.99 15.34 9.91
C TYR A 537 -17.07 15.84 8.78
N LYS A 538 -16.68 17.12 8.84
CA LYS A 538 -15.66 17.69 7.95
C LYS A 538 -14.37 16.84 7.93
N GLU A 539 -13.95 16.32 9.08
CA GLU A 539 -12.75 15.48 9.13
C GLU A 539 -12.94 14.15 8.36
N ALA A 540 -14.11 13.51 8.49
CA ALA A 540 -14.43 12.30 7.74
C ALA A 540 -14.45 12.55 6.22
N ARG A 541 -15.04 13.68 5.80
CA ARG A 541 -15.00 14.13 4.40
C ARG A 541 -13.57 14.39 3.92
N ASN A 542 -12.76 15.06 4.72
CA ASN A 542 -11.37 15.32 4.39
C ASN A 542 -10.55 14.00 4.26
N VAL A 543 -10.86 12.98 5.08
CA VAL A 543 -10.29 11.64 4.92
C VAL A 543 -10.70 11.02 3.58
N TYR A 544 -11.99 11.12 3.22
CA TYR A 544 -12.47 10.65 1.92
C TYR A 544 -11.74 11.33 0.77
N ASP A 545 -11.69 12.67 0.74
CA ASP A 545 -11.00 13.45 -0.28
C ASP A 545 -9.52 13.09 -0.38
N TYR A 546 -8.86 12.91 0.77
CA TYR A 546 -7.46 12.50 0.83
C TYR A 546 -7.25 11.09 0.23
N ARG A 547 -8.15 10.15 0.55
CA ARG A 547 -8.10 8.79 0.01
C ARG A 547 -8.35 8.73 -1.49
N MET A 548 -9.27 9.55 -1.99
CA MET A 548 -9.59 9.65 -3.43
C MET A 548 -8.54 10.43 -4.24
N GLY A 549 -7.51 10.99 -3.59
CA GLY A 549 -6.47 11.76 -4.26
C GLY A 549 -6.84 13.22 -4.56
N ASN A 550 -8.01 13.68 -4.10
CA ASN A 550 -8.53 15.04 -4.30
C ASN A 550 -7.82 16.11 -3.46
N LYS A 551 -6.82 15.73 -2.67
CA LYS A 551 -6.00 16.67 -1.89
C LYS A 551 -4.62 16.83 -2.54
N PRO A 552 -3.99 18.01 -2.43
CA PRO A 552 -2.67 18.25 -2.99
C PRO A 552 -1.56 17.45 -2.30
N PHE A 553 -1.86 16.86 -1.16
CA PHE A 553 -0.92 16.09 -0.34
C PHE A 553 -0.98 14.60 -0.66
N SER A 554 0.18 13.93 -0.61
CA SER A 554 0.24 12.47 -0.67
C SER A 554 1.45 11.98 0.13
N THR A 555 1.41 10.73 0.59
CA THR A 555 2.63 10.10 1.06
C THR A 555 3.53 9.75 -0.11
N GLN A 556 4.82 9.73 0.17
CA GLN A 556 5.84 9.39 -0.84
C GLN A 556 5.62 7.99 -1.42
N HIS A 557 5.13 7.04 -0.63
CA HIS A 557 4.83 5.68 -1.07
C HIS A 557 3.61 5.60 -2.02
N LYS A 558 2.55 6.36 -1.75
CA LYS A 558 1.32 6.37 -2.58
C LYS A 558 1.51 6.94 -3.99
N THR A 559 2.58 7.64 -4.25
CA THR A 559 2.81 8.28 -5.56
C THR A 559 3.53 7.39 -6.56
N LYS A 560 3.89 6.17 -6.16
CA LYS A 560 4.44 5.18 -7.08
C LYS A 560 3.47 4.93 -8.25
N GLY A 561 3.98 4.92 -9.48
CA GLY A 561 3.13 4.82 -10.69
C GLY A 561 2.56 6.16 -11.19
N LEU A 562 2.36 7.16 -10.33
CA LEU A 562 1.79 8.46 -10.69
C LEU A 562 2.85 9.45 -11.21
N GLU A 563 2.39 10.57 -11.82
CA GLU A 563 3.27 11.61 -12.36
C GLU A 563 2.57 12.98 -12.37
N TYR A 564 3.33 14.05 -12.13
CA TYR A 564 2.82 15.42 -11.98
C TYR A 564 3.74 16.41 -12.67
N ASN A 565 3.21 17.55 -13.12
CA ASN A 565 4.06 18.61 -13.70
C ASN A 565 4.96 19.22 -12.63
N ASN A 566 4.40 19.49 -11.45
CA ASN A 566 5.09 20.11 -10.33
C ASN A 566 5.10 19.19 -9.11
N VAL A 567 6.25 18.92 -8.55
CA VAL A 567 6.41 18.07 -7.36
C VAL A 567 7.20 18.80 -6.28
N LEU A 568 6.58 18.97 -5.10
CA LEU A 568 7.22 19.46 -3.89
C LEU A 568 7.48 18.28 -2.95
N VAL A 569 8.75 17.98 -2.67
CA VAL A 569 9.14 16.91 -1.73
C VAL A 569 9.63 17.53 -0.44
N ILE A 570 8.94 17.27 0.68
CA ILE A 570 9.32 17.75 2.00
C ILE A 570 10.07 16.65 2.76
N LEU A 571 11.33 16.92 3.10
CA LEU A 571 12.23 15.99 3.78
C LEU A 571 12.26 16.32 5.28
N LYS A 572 11.45 15.63 6.07
CA LYS A 572 11.45 15.76 7.54
C LYS A 572 11.94 14.46 8.17
N SER A 573 13.06 14.53 8.88
CA SER A 573 13.68 13.37 9.54
C SER A 573 13.07 13.18 10.91
N ASN A 574 12.42 12.03 11.16
CA ASN A 574 12.14 11.54 12.54
C ASN A 574 11.56 10.11 12.53
N TRP A 575 11.95 9.28 11.59
CA TRP A 575 11.48 7.90 11.55
C TRP A 575 12.65 6.90 11.70
N SER A 576 12.40 5.75 12.34
CA SER A 576 13.43 4.73 12.59
C SER A 576 13.99 4.07 11.32
N ASN A 577 13.17 3.99 10.26
CA ASN A 577 13.49 3.24 9.03
C ASN A 577 14.03 4.12 7.89
N TYR A 578 13.97 5.45 8.00
CA TYR A 578 14.41 6.39 6.99
C TYR A 578 15.24 7.51 7.62
N ASP A 579 16.24 7.99 6.90
CA ASP A 579 17.07 9.11 7.33
C ASP A 579 17.46 9.97 6.13
N PHE A 580 16.70 11.04 5.89
CA PHE A 580 16.96 11.93 4.76
C PHE A 580 18.27 12.71 4.86
N ALA A 581 18.86 12.88 6.04
CA ALA A 581 20.17 13.49 6.16
C ALA A 581 21.26 12.62 5.50
N SER A 582 21.08 11.31 5.49
CA SER A 582 22.00 10.36 4.84
C SER A 582 22.06 10.47 3.32
N LEU A 583 21.14 11.21 2.69
CA LEU A 583 21.20 11.55 1.26
C LEU A 583 22.34 12.53 0.96
N PHE A 584 22.71 13.37 1.93
CA PHE A 584 23.57 14.52 1.75
C PHE A 584 24.97 14.34 2.34
N TYR A 585 25.14 13.49 3.36
CA TYR A 585 26.42 13.18 3.95
C TYR A 585 26.40 11.82 4.66
N ASP A 586 27.57 11.23 4.84
CA ASP A 586 27.70 10.00 5.65
C ASP A 586 27.55 10.35 7.14
N ASN A 587 26.45 9.92 7.73
CA ASN A 587 26.09 10.15 9.12
C ASN A 587 26.17 8.87 9.97
N GLY A 588 26.84 7.82 9.48
CA GLY A 588 27.06 6.55 10.18
C GLY A 588 25.81 5.67 10.31
N LYS A 589 24.76 5.93 9.54
CA LYS A 589 23.56 5.06 9.53
C LYS A 589 23.85 3.74 8.83
N LYS A 590 23.07 2.71 9.19
CA LYS A 590 23.16 1.39 8.54
C LYS A 590 22.88 1.52 7.05
N TYR A 591 23.64 0.78 6.23
CA TYR A 591 23.49 0.79 4.77
C TYR A 591 22.04 0.55 4.31
N SER A 592 21.32 -0.39 4.94
CA SER A 592 19.91 -0.68 4.61
C SER A 592 18.97 0.53 4.80
N ILE A 593 19.24 1.41 5.78
CA ILE A 593 18.46 2.66 5.97
C ILE A 593 18.81 3.66 4.87
N VAL A 594 20.08 3.81 4.55
CA VAL A 594 20.56 4.72 3.49
C VAL A 594 20.00 4.29 2.13
N GLU A 595 20.10 3.01 1.82
CA GLU A 595 19.58 2.43 0.58
C GLU A 595 18.06 2.65 0.44
N ARG A 596 17.30 2.30 1.48
CA ARG A 596 15.85 2.50 1.52
C ARG A 596 15.48 3.98 1.35
N THR A 597 16.20 4.88 2.01
CA THR A 597 15.99 6.32 1.89
C THR A 597 16.28 6.82 0.48
N LYS A 598 17.36 6.36 -0.15
CA LYS A 598 17.69 6.70 -1.54
C LYS A 598 16.64 6.21 -2.53
N LYS A 599 16.16 4.96 -2.39
CA LYS A 599 15.10 4.40 -3.24
C LYS A 599 13.81 5.22 -3.13
N LEU A 600 13.38 5.53 -1.91
CA LEU A 600 12.19 6.35 -1.70
C LEU A 600 12.34 7.76 -2.30
N PHE A 601 13.48 8.40 -2.07
CA PHE A 601 13.75 9.72 -2.63
C PHE A 601 13.82 9.68 -4.17
N TYR A 602 14.43 8.65 -4.76
CA TYR A 602 14.41 8.41 -6.20
C TYR A 602 12.99 8.32 -6.75
N VAL A 603 12.11 7.55 -6.08
CA VAL A 603 10.69 7.46 -6.47
C VAL A 603 10.04 8.84 -6.45
N CYS A 604 10.24 9.64 -5.40
CA CYS A 604 9.66 10.98 -5.29
C CYS A 604 10.13 11.90 -6.41
N CYS A 605 11.43 11.99 -6.63
CA CYS A 605 12.02 12.87 -7.65
C CYS A 605 11.52 12.53 -9.06
N THR A 606 11.40 11.24 -9.37
CA THR A 606 10.99 10.76 -10.70
C THR A 606 9.49 10.89 -10.98
N ARG A 607 8.71 11.50 -10.06
CA ARG A 607 7.30 11.86 -10.32
C ARG A 607 7.17 13.15 -11.11
N ALA A 608 8.20 14.00 -11.13
CA ALA A 608 8.18 15.31 -11.79
C ALA A 608 8.33 15.19 -13.32
N LYS A 609 7.40 15.82 -14.05
CA LYS A 609 7.43 15.98 -15.51
C LYS A 609 8.04 17.31 -15.96
N GLU A 610 8.05 18.30 -15.08
CA GLU A 610 8.58 19.63 -15.39
C GLU A 610 9.43 20.21 -14.26
N ASN A 611 8.85 20.34 -13.04
CA ASN A 611 9.50 21.04 -11.94
C ASN A 611 9.55 20.17 -10.67
N LEU A 612 10.75 20.09 -10.09
CA LEU A 612 11.00 19.42 -8.83
C LEU A 612 11.53 20.41 -7.80
N VAL A 613 10.82 20.59 -6.71
CA VAL A 613 11.29 21.33 -5.55
C VAL A 613 11.46 20.38 -4.38
N VAL A 614 12.63 20.40 -3.76
CA VAL A 614 12.93 19.65 -2.55
C VAL A 614 13.13 20.63 -1.41
N TYR A 615 12.45 20.42 -0.30
CA TYR A 615 12.53 21.28 0.87
C TYR A 615 12.99 20.51 2.10
N TYR A 616 14.01 21.06 2.77
CA TYR A 616 14.50 20.51 4.04
C TYR A 616 14.39 21.55 5.16
N PRO A 617 13.38 21.44 6.04
CA PRO A 617 13.27 22.31 7.23
C PRO A 617 14.36 21.98 8.24
N SER A 618 14.92 22.99 8.88
CA SER A 618 15.98 22.87 9.90
C SER A 618 17.25 22.16 9.38
N ALA A 619 17.72 22.53 8.19
CA ALA A 619 18.90 21.95 7.56
C ALA A 619 20.19 22.38 8.24
N SER A 620 21.07 21.41 8.54
CA SER A 620 22.44 21.67 9.01
C SER A 620 23.37 22.04 7.84
N ASP A 621 24.52 22.66 8.16
CA ASP A 621 25.55 22.97 7.15
C ASP A 621 25.99 21.74 6.37
N ALA A 622 26.06 20.56 7.00
CA ALA A 622 26.40 19.32 6.33
C ALA A 622 25.36 18.94 5.26
N ILE A 623 24.07 19.10 5.58
CA ILE A 623 22.97 18.88 4.62
C ILE A 623 23.06 19.89 3.46
N ILE A 624 23.26 21.17 3.76
CA ILE A 624 23.37 22.23 2.74
C ILE A 624 24.53 21.95 1.79
N ASN A 625 25.70 21.59 2.34
CA ASN A 625 26.87 21.26 1.52
C ASN A 625 26.65 20.02 0.65
N GLY A 626 26.03 18.97 1.18
CA GLY A 626 25.65 17.79 0.40
C GLY A 626 24.59 18.10 -0.68
N ALA A 627 23.64 18.98 -0.36
CA ALA A 627 22.64 19.44 -1.33
C ALA A 627 23.27 20.21 -2.50
N LYS A 628 24.30 21.05 -2.24
CA LYS A 628 25.06 21.72 -3.31
C LYS A 628 25.74 20.74 -4.27
N MET A 629 26.23 19.61 -3.73
CA MET A 629 26.84 18.57 -4.56
C MET A 629 25.80 17.81 -5.39
N LEU A 630 24.61 17.58 -4.85
CA LEU A 630 23.57 16.79 -5.48
C LEU A 630 22.72 17.59 -6.49
N PHE A 631 22.37 18.83 -6.15
CA PHE A 631 21.49 19.70 -6.95
C PHE A 631 22.25 20.73 -7.78
N GLY A 632 23.53 20.99 -7.49
CA GLY A 632 24.30 22.10 -8.04
C GLY A 632 24.12 23.38 -7.20
N GLU A 633 25.18 24.16 -7.07
CA GLU A 633 25.21 25.35 -6.19
C GLU A 633 24.19 26.43 -6.60
N SER A 634 23.92 26.57 -7.90
CA SER A 634 22.93 27.52 -8.45
C SER A 634 21.48 27.20 -8.11
N ASN A 635 21.19 25.99 -7.64
CA ASN A 635 19.83 25.51 -7.38
C ASN A 635 19.50 25.42 -5.88
N ILE A 636 20.33 26.05 -5.03
CA ILE A 636 20.19 26.04 -3.57
C ILE A 636 19.67 27.41 -3.10
N TYR A 637 18.55 27.40 -2.38
CA TYR A 637 17.86 28.59 -1.93
C TYR A 637 17.52 28.53 -0.45
N THR A 638 17.57 29.67 0.24
CA THR A 638 17.06 29.82 1.62
C THR A 638 15.68 30.46 1.61
N ILE A 639 14.86 30.12 2.61
CA ILE A 639 13.54 30.71 2.83
C ILE A 639 13.58 31.58 4.09
#